data_aa42925670be7f1cb0dcada7c8b0a835
#
_entry.id   aa42925670be7f1cb0dcada7c8b0a835
#
_cell.length_a   1.000
_cell.length_b   1.000
_cell.length_c   1.000
_cell.angle_alpha   90.00
_cell.angle_beta   90.00
_cell.angle_gamma   90.00
#
_symmetry.space_group_name_H-M   'P 1'
#
loop_
_entity.id
_entity.type
_entity.pdbx_description
1 polymer ?
#
loop_
_entity_poly.entity_id
_entity_poly.type
_entity_poly.pdbx_seq_one_letter_code
_entity_poly.pdbx_strand_id
1 'polypeptide(L)'
;MTPEDFIEKYANKPGGAERAVYQMFLTELALMLGVPTPDTAEGGTLGDYQFEGPVKSEVVFGGSGTKRIDLYKRGCFILEAKQSQEKYAPADDTFTGDVTIPVIDLFGTVIGTSSASGKRKPRYDRFMDDARIQAERYAHGLPDDHRSPPFLIVADIGRTFELYFDYGGNGRGYSFYPDQQNYRIPIEALRDEETRALLRAIWADPASVDPRLKAAEVTRDIAERLSKVGKHLEKEQHRIRPAAGALGVEASALFLMRLLFCMFAEDVGLLPKDSFKGFLEESKTRTEQWWRRGLADLWTSMNSPNQPDRYWAFGDTIVRYFNGNLFANSEIFDLDAGMRAELAVAASRDWKSVEPAIFGTLLEQVLSGTDRAKLGAHYTPRLYVQRLVNATIADVIDGEWQAVRAAARIAADAGNNDTAIADVTTFHRRLATLRILDPACGTGNFLYVALEYLLKLESEAIQLVTGLGGTLSPAVHPNQLLGLELNERAAVISELVLWIGWLRHRLANYPDVIGDPVLPTLTNINFGTHGGYDAVLRRTDTGEPDTQNPMIPDWPAADFIIGNPPFIGGKDLRAKLGGDYAETLWRANPRVPKSADFVMQWWDRAAHILVAPDSPLIRFGFVTTNSITQTFSRRVIEGYLAKPNPSPLAGEGGGASAPEGEGYLAKSSPTDGSAVIASEARQSSGATGLPRFARNDDEEEDQATLSLILAIPDHP
;
A
#
# COMPACT_ATOMS: atom_id res chain seq x y z
N MET A 1 17.40 -22.16 -33.04
CA MET A 1 17.31 -23.17 -31.94
C MET A 1 15.85 -23.36 -31.65
N THR A 2 15.32 -24.58 -31.73
CA THR A 2 13.96 -24.88 -31.32
C THR A 2 13.85 -24.92 -29.79
N PRO A 3 12.65 -24.79 -29.20
CA PRO A 3 12.48 -24.98 -27.76
C PRO A 3 12.95 -26.35 -27.27
N GLU A 4 12.70 -27.38 -28.06
CA GLU A 4 13.13 -28.76 -27.78
C GLU A 4 14.66 -28.87 -27.72
N ASP A 5 15.38 -28.30 -28.70
CA ASP A 5 16.85 -28.29 -28.74
C ASP A 5 17.41 -27.56 -27.51
N PHE A 6 16.78 -26.46 -27.11
CA PHE A 6 17.19 -25.66 -25.95
C PHE A 6 17.00 -26.45 -24.65
N ILE A 7 15.82 -27.05 -24.48
CA ILE A 7 15.51 -27.86 -23.29
C ILE A 7 16.45 -29.06 -23.18
N GLU A 8 16.63 -29.84 -24.28
CA GLU A 8 17.53 -30.99 -24.31
C GLU A 8 18.98 -30.60 -23.97
N LYS A 9 19.41 -29.45 -24.47
CA LYS A 9 20.78 -28.95 -24.20
C LYS A 9 21.01 -28.60 -22.74
N TYR A 10 20.03 -28.02 -22.04
CA TYR A 10 20.24 -27.42 -20.72
C TYR A 10 19.55 -28.17 -19.58
N ALA A 11 18.46 -28.92 -19.80
CA ALA A 11 17.77 -29.60 -18.74
C ALA A 11 18.66 -30.58 -17.98
N ASN A 12 18.63 -30.49 -16.66
CA ASN A 12 19.34 -31.41 -15.74
C ASN A 12 20.86 -31.52 -15.91
N LYS A 13 21.53 -30.53 -16.46
CA LYS A 13 23.01 -30.52 -16.46
C LYS A 13 23.53 -30.32 -15.04
N PRO A 14 24.48 -31.17 -14.56
CA PRO A 14 25.06 -30.99 -13.25
C PRO A 14 25.81 -29.67 -13.13
N GLY A 15 25.63 -28.97 -12.00
CA GLY A 15 26.33 -27.73 -11.70
C GLY A 15 27.85 -27.89 -11.65
N GLY A 16 28.60 -26.88 -12.11
CA GLY A 16 30.05 -26.92 -12.01
C GLY A 16 30.81 -25.71 -12.57
N ALA A 17 30.16 -24.85 -13.35
CA ALA A 17 30.80 -23.65 -13.93
C ALA A 17 29.80 -22.52 -14.13
N GLU A 18 29.16 -22.07 -13.05
CA GLU A 18 28.09 -21.08 -13.05
C GLU A 18 28.41 -19.88 -13.94
N ARG A 19 29.59 -19.26 -13.79
CA ARG A 19 30.00 -18.08 -14.56
C ARG A 19 30.22 -18.30 -16.05
N ALA A 20 30.60 -19.49 -16.47
CA ALA A 20 30.86 -19.78 -17.89
C ALA A 20 29.61 -20.19 -18.67
N VAL A 21 28.60 -20.71 -17.96
CA VAL A 21 27.41 -21.31 -18.59
C VAL A 21 26.24 -20.34 -18.66
N TYR A 22 26.06 -19.44 -17.68
CA TYR A 22 24.85 -18.62 -17.63
C TYR A 22 24.76 -17.62 -18.80
N GLN A 23 25.85 -16.99 -19.22
CA GLN A 23 25.82 -16.05 -20.34
C GLN A 23 25.44 -16.74 -21.65
N MET A 24 25.98 -17.93 -21.89
CA MET A 24 25.61 -18.73 -23.07
C MET A 24 24.15 -19.18 -22.99
N PHE A 25 23.68 -19.65 -21.81
CA PHE A 25 22.29 -20.04 -21.59
C PHE A 25 21.32 -18.88 -21.87
N LEU A 26 21.58 -17.69 -21.32
CA LEU A 26 20.72 -16.53 -21.50
C LEU A 26 20.79 -15.95 -22.91
N THR A 27 21.95 -16.01 -23.56
CA THR A 27 22.08 -15.61 -24.97
C THR A 27 21.27 -16.55 -25.88
N GLU A 28 21.37 -17.87 -25.68
CA GLU A 28 20.60 -18.83 -26.46
C GLU A 28 19.10 -18.82 -26.14
N LEU A 29 18.72 -18.49 -24.88
CA LEU A 29 17.35 -18.23 -24.51
C LEU A 29 16.78 -17.03 -25.30
N ALA A 30 17.53 -15.92 -25.37
CA ALA A 30 17.12 -14.76 -26.15
C ALA A 30 16.94 -15.09 -27.63
N LEU A 31 17.88 -15.84 -28.22
CA LEU A 31 17.77 -16.32 -29.60
C LEU A 31 16.55 -17.24 -29.83
N MET A 32 16.29 -18.16 -28.91
CA MET A 32 15.13 -19.06 -28.98
C MET A 32 13.81 -18.30 -28.84
N LEU A 33 13.77 -17.29 -27.98
CA LEU A 33 12.61 -16.40 -27.81
C LEU A 33 12.45 -15.42 -29.00
N GLY A 34 13.48 -15.23 -29.84
CA GLY A 34 13.44 -14.27 -30.95
C GLY A 34 13.55 -12.82 -30.49
N VAL A 35 14.21 -12.57 -29.36
CA VAL A 35 14.48 -11.22 -28.80
C VAL A 35 15.95 -10.84 -28.98
N PRO A 36 16.30 -9.52 -28.93
CA PRO A 36 17.70 -9.09 -29.00
C PRO A 36 18.58 -9.79 -27.94
N THR A 37 19.81 -10.08 -28.31
CA THR A 37 20.80 -10.64 -27.39
C THR A 37 21.48 -9.53 -26.55
N PRO A 38 21.91 -9.83 -25.31
CA PRO A 38 22.60 -8.87 -24.47
C PRO A 38 23.97 -8.47 -25.03
N ASP A 39 24.39 -7.24 -24.76
CA ASP A 39 25.75 -6.80 -25.02
C ASP A 39 26.74 -7.36 -23.97
N THR A 40 27.99 -7.54 -24.37
CA THR A 40 29.07 -7.85 -23.45
C THR A 40 29.43 -6.61 -22.64
N ALA A 41 29.81 -6.77 -21.36
CA ALA A 41 30.19 -5.65 -20.51
C ALA A 41 31.36 -4.85 -21.10
N GLU A 42 31.08 -3.64 -21.59
CA GLU A 42 32.12 -2.67 -22.00
C GLU A 42 32.19 -1.57 -20.93
N GLY A 43 33.36 -1.49 -20.26
CA GLY A 43 33.82 -0.32 -19.53
C GLY A 43 32.95 0.23 -18.40
N GLY A 44 32.91 -0.36 -17.25
CA GLY A 44 32.61 0.28 -15.93
C GLY A 44 31.30 1.08 -15.74
N THR A 45 30.50 1.28 -16.78
CA THR A 45 29.19 1.97 -16.76
C THR A 45 28.06 1.00 -17.04
N LEU A 46 26.88 1.25 -16.45
CA LEU A 46 25.69 0.45 -16.69
C LEU A 46 25.08 0.83 -18.05
N GLY A 47 25.00 -0.15 -18.97
CA GLY A 47 24.34 0.01 -20.27
C GLY A 47 22.85 -0.34 -20.23
N ASP A 48 22.18 -0.18 -21.37
CA ASP A 48 20.73 -0.43 -21.47
C ASP A 48 20.37 -1.92 -21.51
N TYR A 49 21.23 -2.79 -22.06
CA TYR A 49 21.02 -4.25 -22.09
C TYR A 49 22.34 -4.99 -22.08
N GLN A 50 22.78 -5.46 -20.92
CA GLN A 50 24.11 -6.05 -20.81
C GLN A 50 24.21 -7.11 -19.71
N PHE A 51 25.21 -7.98 -19.86
CA PHE A 51 25.72 -8.85 -18.82
C PHE A 51 26.63 -8.08 -17.83
N GLU A 52 26.75 -8.58 -16.60
CA GLU A 52 27.69 -8.08 -15.58
C GLU A 52 27.54 -6.56 -15.31
N GLY A 53 26.28 -6.05 -15.32
CA GLY A 53 25.99 -4.64 -15.09
C GLY A 53 26.51 -4.14 -13.73
N PRO A 54 27.37 -3.10 -13.66
CA PRO A 54 27.93 -2.63 -12.40
C PRO A 54 26.91 -1.83 -11.59
N VAL A 55 26.80 -2.11 -10.27
CA VAL A 55 25.97 -1.38 -9.31
C VAL A 55 26.84 -0.91 -8.14
N LYS A 56 26.64 0.34 -7.69
CA LYS A 56 27.37 0.91 -6.56
C LYS A 56 26.97 0.24 -5.25
N SER A 57 27.94 -0.28 -4.52
CA SER A 57 27.76 -1.06 -3.30
C SER A 57 27.52 -0.22 -2.03
N GLU A 58 27.88 1.07 -2.02
CA GLU A 58 27.90 1.89 -0.80
C GLU A 58 26.52 2.10 -0.16
N VAL A 59 25.47 2.11 -0.97
CA VAL A 59 24.08 2.36 -0.51
C VAL A 59 23.41 1.08 0.03
N VAL A 60 23.86 -0.11 -0.37
CA VAL A 60 23.08 -1.35 -0.23
C VAL A 60 23.76 -2.43 0.62
N PHE A 61 25.07 -2.43 0.77
CA PHE A 61 25.81 -3.55 1.38
C PHE A 61 26.79 -3.17 2.51
N GLY A 62 26.92 -1.88 2.82
CA GLY A 62 27.82 -1.43 3.90
C GLY A 62 29.32 -1.72 3.69
N GLY A 63 29.76 -1.95 2.42
CA GLY A 63 31.13 -2.24 2.08
C GLY A 63 31.56 -1.54 0.78
N SER A 64 32.83 -1.11 0.69
CA SER A 64 33.39 -0.52 -0.52
C SER A 64 33.59 -1.61 -1.59
N GLY A 65 32.85 -1.56 -2.70
CA GLY A 65 33.01 -2.46 -3.84
C GLY A 65 31.88 -2.33 -4.87
N THR A 66 32.20 -2.62 -6.13
CA THR A 66 31.21 -2.70 -7.20
C THR A 66 30.65 -4.11 -7.24
N LYS A 67 29.35 -4.27 -7.11
CA LYS A 67 28.62 -5.52 -7.39
C LYS A 67 28.16 -5.56 -8.83
N ARG A 68 27.85 -6.73 -9.36
CA ARG A 68 27.45 -6.90 -10.76
C ARG A 68 26.15 -7.67 -10.85
N ILE A 69 25.24 -7.18 -11.69
CA ILE A 69 23.99 -7.84 -12.05
C ILE A 69 24.28 -8.85 -13.16
N ASP A 70 23.84 -10.09 -13.03
CA ASP A 70 24.13 -11.12 -14.05
C ASP A 70 23.59 -10.73 -15.43
N LEU A 71 22.31 -10.27 -15.51
CA LEU A 71 21.74 -9.69 -16.72
C LEU A 71 20.79 -8.55 -16.38
N TYR A 72 20.96 -7.41 -17.02
CA TYR A 72 20.14 -6.21 -16.86
C TYR A 72 19.59 -5.73 -18.18
N LYS A 73 18.32 -5.34 -18.20
CA LYS A 73 17.69 -4.63 -19.32
C LYS A 73 16.86 -3.46 -18.82
N ARG A 74 17.27 -2.25 -19.22
CA ARG A 74 16.63 -0.99 -18.82
C ARG A 74 15.13 -0.99 -19.11
N GLY A 75 14.34 -0.62 -18.10
CA GLY A 75 12.88 -0.56 -18.21
C GLY A 75 12.17 -1.91 -18.37
N CYS A 76 12.91 -3.03 -18.36
CA CYS A 76 12.35 -4.36 -18.52
C CYS A 76 12.55 -5.21 -17.26
N PHE A 77 13.79 -5.61 -16.97
CA PHE A 77 14.06 -6.53 -15.87
C PHE A 77 15.50 -6.48 -15.33
N ILE A 78 15.64 -6.99 -14.11
CA ILE A 78 16.88 -7.50 -13.55
C ILE A 78 16.76 -9.01 -13.50
N LEU A 79 17.82 -9.73 -13.90
CA LEU A 79 17.88 -11.18 -13.82
C LEU A 79 19.12 -11.61 -13.03
N GLU A 80 18.89 -12.44 -12.03
CA GLU A 80 19.94 -13.13 -11.26
C GLU A 80 19.93 -14.61 -11.66
N ALA A 81 21.08 -15.11 -12.09
CA ALA A 81 21.26 -16.48 -12.52
C ALA A 81 21.88 -17.31 -11.40
N LYS A 82 21.36 -18.47 -11.17
CA LYS A 82 21.88 -19.47 -10.21
C LYS A 82 21.99 -20.81 -10.88
N GLN A 83 22.82 -21.67 -10.31
CA GLN A 83 22.90 -23.08 -10.71
C GLN A 83 22.87 -23.95 -9.47
N SER A 84 21.71 -24.51 -9.17
CA SER A 84 21.58 -25.40 -8.02
C SER A 84 22.20 -26.76 -8.28
N GLN A 85 22.81 -27.35 -7.26
CA GLN A 85 23.35 -28.71 -7.31
C GLN A 85 22.29 -29.79 -6.96
N GLU A 86 21.20 -29.38 -6.35
CA GLU A 86 20.13 -30.28 -5.91
C GLU A 86 19.11 -30.50 -7.02
N LYS A 87 18.66 -31.74 -7.21
CA LYS A 87 17.52 -32.01 -8.08
C LYS A 87 16.29 -31.36 -7.46
N TYR A 88 15.54 -30.60 -8.27
CA TYR A 88 14.19 -30.16 -7.92
C TYR A 88 13.33 -31.40 -7.73
N ALA A 89 13.02 -31.75 -6.49
CA ALA A 89 12.02 -32.74 -6.16
C ALA A 89 10.72 -31.99 -5.84
N PRO A 90 9.65 -32.15 -6.61
CA PRO A 90 8.36 -31.67 -6.18
C PRO A 90 7.98 -32.45 -4.92
N ALA A 91 7.94 -31.77 -3.78
CA ALA A 91 7.18 -32.11 -2.57
C ALA A 91 7.38 -33.47 -1.88
N ASP A 92 8.54 -34.13 -1.95
CA ASP A 92 8.79 -35.37 -1.19
C ASP A 92 9.40 -35.18 0.20
N ASP A 93 9.72 -33.93 0.60
CA ASP A 93 10.06 -33.56 1.98
C ASP A 93 8.82 -33.11 2.75
N THR A 94 7.79 -33.94 2.78
CA THR A 94 6.63 -33.65 3.66
C THR A 94 7.03 -34.01 5.09
N PHE A 95 7.32 -32.98 5.87
CA PHE A 95 7.21 -33.13 7.32
C PHE A 95 5.71 -33.32 7.64
N THR A 96 5.33 -34.58 7.90
CA THR A 96 3.97 -34.91 8.37
C THR A 96 3.91 -34.70 9.89
N GLY A 97 3.92 -33.42 10.28
CA GLY A 97 3.51 -33.02 11.61
C GLY A 97 2.21 -32.26 11.47
N ASP A 98 1.14 -32.74 12.09
CA ASP A 98 -0.11 -31.98 12.19
C ASP A 98 0.16 -30.69 12.96
N VAL A 99 0.25 -29.58 12.25
CA VAL A 99 0.34 -28.26 12.87
C VAL A 99 -1.07 -27.73 13.06
N THR A 100 -1.47 -27.59 14.31
CA THR A 100 -2.75 -27.01 14.67
C THR A 100 -2.67 -25.50 14.54
N ILE A 101 -3.34 -24.94 13.54
CA ILE A 101 -3.41 -23.49 13.33
C ILE A 101 -4.64 -22.97 14.05
N PRO A 102 -4.53 -21.94 14.92
CA PRO A 102 -5.70 -21.31 15.49
C PRO A 102 -6.50 -20.60 14.39
N VAL A 103 -7.79 -20.92 14.29
CA VAL A 103 -8.75 -20.17 13.49
C VAL A 103 -9.12 -18.96 14.32
N ILE A 104 -8.81 -17.78 13.80
CA ILE A 104 -9.12 -16.51 14.47
C ILE A 104 -10.33 -15.85 13.81
N ASP A 105 -11.18 -15.20 14.60
CA ASP A 105 -12.20 -14.30 14.06
C ASP A 105 -11.55 -13.00 13.56
N LEU A 106 -12.38 -12.14 12.99
CA LEU A 106 -11.97 -10.82 12.49
C LEU A 106 -11.43 -9.87 13.58
N PHE A 107 -11.57 -10.25 14.86
CA PHE A 107 -11.06 -9.49 16.00
C PHE A 107 -9.73 -10.04 16.53
N GLY A 108 -9.17 -11.09 15.89
CA GLY A 108 -7.98 -11.77 16.38
C GLY A 108 -8.26 -12.76 17.51
N THR A 109 -9.54 -13.04 17.83
CA THR A 109 -9.93 -14.00 18.86
C THR A 109 -9.87 -15.42 18.29
N VAL A 110 -9.21 -16.34 19.00
CA VAL A 110 -9.16 -17.75 18.60
C VAL A 110 -10.56 -18.37 18.77
N ILE A 111 -11.24 -18.67 17.65
CA ILE A 111 -12.56 -19.28 17.60
C ILE A 111 -12.54 -20.78 17.34
N GLY A 112 -11.35 -21.33 17.05
CA GLY A 112 -11.18 -22.73 16.77
C GLY A 112 -9.75 -23.06 16.36
N THR A 113 -9.52 -24.29 15.95
CA THR A 113 -8.24 -24.74 15.39
C THR A 113 -8.49 -25.50 14.10
N SER A 114 -7.70 -25.24 13.06
CA SER A 114 -7.64 -26.07 11.87
C SER A 114 -6.28 -26.77 11.79
N SER A 115 -6.24 -28.00 11.27
CA SER A 115 -4.99 -28.70 11.01
C SER A 115 -4.48 -28.32 9.63
N ALA A 116 -3.32 -27.66 9.56
CA ALA A 116 -2.59 -27.49 8.32
C ALA A 116 -1.31 -28.34 8.36
N SER A 117 -1.02 -29.05 7.29
CA SER A 117 0.27 -29.74 7.15
C SER A 117 1.34 -28.67 6.90
N GLY A 118 2.15 -28.36 7.90
CA GLY A 118 3.30 -27.48 7.78
C GLY A 118 4.36 -28.13 6.89
N LYS A 119 4.56 -27.60 5.67
CA LYS A 119 5.67 -28.00 4.81
C LYS A 119 6.88 -27.12 5.14
N ARG A 120 7.99 -27.76 5.55
CA ARG A 120 9.28 -27.06 5.63
C ARG A 120 9.65 -26.57 4.23
N LYS A 121 10.05 -25.29 4.07
CA LYS A 121 10.58 -24.82 2.78
C LYS A 121 11.76 -25.69 2.38
N PRO A 122 11.76 -26.33 1.20
CA PRO A 122 12.89 -27.08 0.71
C PRO A 122 14.14 -26.19 0.69
N ARG A 123 15.33 -26.77 0.85
CA ARG A 123 16.61 -26.06 0.75
C ARG A 123 16.73 -25.29 -0.56
N TYR A 124 16.12 -25.80 -1.62
CA TYR A 124 16.00 -25.17 -2.92
C TYR A 124 15.26 -23.82 -2.86
N ASP A 125 14.12 -23.74 -2.20
CA ASP A 125 13.34 -22.48 -2.11
C ASP A 125 14.10 -21.40 -1.35
N ARG A 126 14.90 -21.75 -0.34
CA ARG A 126 15.77 -20.81 0.37
C ARG A 126 16.86 -20.25 -0.54
N PHE A 127 17.46 -21.12 -1.35
CA PHE A 127 18.48 -20.74 -2.30
C PHE A 127 17.95 -19.77 -3.36
N MET A 128 16.74 -19.99 -3.87
CA MET A 128 16.07 -19.12 -4.80
C MET A 128 15.63 -17.78 -4.15
N ASP A 129 15.13 -17.82 -2.92
CA ASP A 129 14.81 -16.60 -2.14
C ASP A 129 16.06 -15.72 -1.93
N ASP A 130 17.21 -16.32 -1.66
CA ASP A 130 18.47 -15.57 -1.52
C ASP A 130 18.86 -14.84 -2.80
N ALA A 131 18.67 -15.48 -3.95
CA ALA A 131 18.91 -14.88 -5.25
C ALA A 131 17.92 -13.74 -5.53
N ARG A 132 16.64 -13.91 -5.17
CA ARG A 132 15.63 -12.86 -5.27
C ARG A 132 16.01 -11.62 -4.45
N ILE A 133 16.39 -11.83 -3.18
CA ILE A 133 16.80 -10.74 -2.28
C ILE A 133 18.05 -10.03 -2.83
N GLN A 134 18.99 -10.77 -3.41
CA GLN A 134 20.18 -10.20 -4.05
C GLN A 134 19.77 -9.30 -5.22
N ALA A 135 18.89 -9.76 -6.09
CA ALA A 135 18.42 -9.01 -7.24
C ALA A 135 17.59 -7.77 -6.83
N GLU A 136 16.74 -7.84 -5.79
CA GLU A 136 16.05 -6.66 -5.22
C GLU A 136 17.03 -5.59 -4.74
N ARG A 137 18.12 -5.99 -4.09
CA ARG A 137 19.15 -5.06 -3.65
C ARG A 137 19.84 -4.36 -4.84
N TYR A 138 20.00 -5.06 -5.95
CA TYR A 138 20.52 -4.44 -7.17
C TYR A 138 19.57 -3.39 -7.75
N ALA A 139 18.26 -3.65 -7.71
CA ALA A 139 17.25 -2.68 -8.14
C ALA A 139 17.34 -1.37 -7.33
N HIS A 140 17.61 -1.45 -6.03
CA HIS A 140 17.81 -0.27 -5.17
C HIS A 140 19.12 0.50 -5.46
N GLY A 141 20.11 -0.16 -6.00
CA GLY A 141 21.42 0.43 -6.32
C GLY A 141 21.55 0.97 -7.74
N LEU A 142 20.49 0.92 -8.54
CA LEU A 142 20.48 1.47 -9.89
C LEU A 142 20.57 3.00 -9.87
N PRO A 143 21.25 3.62 -10.87
CA PRO A 143 21.25 5.06 -11.05
C PRO A 143 19.83 5.64 -11.26
N ASP A 144 19.60 6.89 -10.88
CA ASP A 144 18.28 7.54 -10.96
C ASP A 144 17.70 7.58 -12.39
N ASP A 145 18.57 7.67 -13.41
CA ASP A 145 18.18 7.64 -14.82
C ASP A 145 17.87 6.23 -15.35
N HIS A 146 18.21 5.20 -14.55
CA HIS A 146 17.90 3.79 -14.80
C HIS A 146 16.76 3.28 -13.92
N ARG A 147 15.66 3.96 -13.83
CA ARG A 147 14.49 3.62 -12.97
C ARG A 147 14.34 2.12 -12.76
N SER A 148 13.93 1.71 -11.57
CA SER A 148 13.75 0.30 -11.20
C SER A 148 12.93 -0.46 -12.26
N PRO A 149 13.48 -1.54 -12.83
CA PRO A 149 12.76 -2.33 -13.84
C PRO A 149 11.50 -2.95 -13.24
N PRO A 150 10.40 -3.10 -14.01
CA PRO A 150 9.16 -3.68 -13.48
C PRO A 150 9.29 -5.15 -13.12
N PHE A 151 10.18 -5.91 -13.76
CA PHE A 151 10.37 -7.33 -13.48
C PHE A 151 11.71 -7.64 -12.82
N LEU A 152 11.67 -8.64 -11.94
CA LEU A 152 12.83 -9.33 -11.41
C LEU A 152 12.69 -10.81 -11.74
N ILE A 153 13.73 -11.39 -12.30
CA ILE A 153 13.77 -12.79 -12.71
C ILE A 153 14.88 -13.49 -11.94
N VAL A 154 14.56 -14.61 -11.33
CA VAL A 154 15.59 -15.53 -10.81
C VAL A 154 15.60 -16.78 -11.67
N ALA A 155 16.75 -17.06 -12.30
CA ALA A 155 16.89 -18.20 -13.18
C ALA A 155 17.78 -19.26 -12.56
N ASP A 156 17.25 -20.45 -12.26
CA ASP A 156 18.06 -21.64 -12.01
C ASP A 156 18.34 -22.32 -13.34
N ILE A 157 19.60 -22.20 -13.79
CA ILE A 157 20.01 -22.60 -15.13
C ILE A 157 19.68 -24.07 -15.41
N GLY A 158 18.91 -24.28 -16.46
CA GLY A 158 18.46 -25.60 -16.90
C GLY A 158 17.32 -26.21 -16.10
N ARG A 159 16.67 -25.43 -15.20
CA ARG A 159 15.58 -25.94 -14.35
C ARG A 159 14.35 -25.05 -14.32
N THR A 160 14.46 -23.83 -13.76
CA THR A 160 13.29 -22.97 -13.55
C THR A 160 13.61 -21.50 -13.73
N PHE A 161 12.56 -20.74 -14.06
CA PHE A 161 12.54 -19.27 -13.95
C PHE A 161 11.52 -18.90 -12.89
N GLU A 162 11.86 -18.01 -11.97
CA GLU A 162 10.91 -17.40 -11.05
C GLU A 162 10.72 -15.95 -11.45
N LEU A 163 9.45 -15.56 -11.61
CA LEU A 163 9.07 -14.22 -12.03
C LEU A 163 8.52 -13.43 -10.86
N TYR A 164 9.01 -12.20 -10.72
CA TYR A 164 8.54 -11.25 -9.72
C TYR A 164 8.29 -9.91 -10.39
N PHE A 165 7.27 -9.20 -9.91
CA PHE A 165 6.86 -7.92 -10.47
C PHE A 165 6.81 -6.84 -9.39
N ASP A 166 7.26 -5.63 -9.72
CA ASP A 166 7.17 -4.46 -8.86
C ASP A 166 5.80 -3.80 -8.99
N TYR A 167 4.82 -4.28 -8.23
CA TYR A 167 3.47 -3.70 -8.19
C TYR A 167 3.47 -2.26 -7.69
N GLY A 168 4.47 -1.86 -6.91
CA GLY A 168 4.64 -0.51 -6.38
C GLY A 168 5.25 0.48 -7.35
N GLY A 169 5.97 0.02 -8.38
CA GLY A 169 6.68 0.88 -9.34
C GLY A 169 7.86 1.66 -8.75
N ASN A 170 8.40 1.20 -7.62
CA ASN A 170 9.44 1.90 -6.86
C ASN A 170 10.73 1.08 -6.67
N GLY A 171 10.82 -0.12 -7.24
CA GLY A 171 11.91 -1.05 -7.08
C GLY A 171 12.03 -1.68 -5.69
N ARG A 172 11.07 -1.41 -4.82
CA ARG A 172 11.00 -1.94 -3.46
C ARG A 172 9.78 -2.84 -3.33
N GLY A 173 9.98 -4.13 -3.38
CA GLY A 173 8.89 -5.04 -3.14
C GLY A 173 8.35 -5.75 -4.35
N TYR A 174 9.25 -6.45 -5.01
CA TYR A 174 8.88 -7.41 -6.02
C TYR A 174 8.08 -8.57 -5.41
N SER A 175 6.90 -8.81 -5.93
CA SER A 175 6.00 -9.90 -5.50
C SER A 175 5.82 -10.91 -6.62
N PHE A 176 5.35 -12.12 -6.28
CA PHE A 176 5.15 -13.20 -7.24
C PHE A 176 4.31 -12.77 -8.45
N TYR A 177 4.76 -13.14 -9.65
CA TYR A 177 4.08 -12.82 -10.90
C TYR A 177 3.85 -14.08 -11.76
N PRO A 178 2.64 -14.31 -12.28
CA PRO A 178 1.42 -13.51 -12.09
C PRO A 178 0.80 -13.65 -10.70
N ASP A 179 1.07 -14.74 -9.99
CA ASP A 179 0.58 -15.05 -8.65
C ASP A 179 1.50 -16.10 -7.96
N GLN A 180 1.22 -16.40 -6.70
CA GLN A 180 2.04 -17.31 -5.87
C GLN A 180 2.05 -18.78 -6.36
N GLN A 181 1.08 -19.18 -7.18
CA GLN A 181 1.00 -20.56 -7.70
C GLN A 181 1.73 -20.71 -9.05
N ASN A 182 1.77 -19.64 -9.86
CA ASN A 182 2.23 -19.67 -11.24
C ASN A 182 3.53 -18.87 -11.48
N TYR A 183 4.15 -18.31 -10.45
CA TYR A 183 5.37 -17.49 -10.59
C TYR A 183 6.60 -18.29 -11.03
N ARG A 184 6.62 -19.62 -10.81
CA ARG A 184 7.72 -20.52 -11.12
C ARG A 184 7.46 -21.29 -12.40
N ILE A 185 8.25 -21.02 -13.41
CA ILE A 185 8.17 -21.61 -14.76
C ILE A 185 9.27 -22.68 -14.89
N PRO A 186 8.95 -23.97 -14.94
CA PRO A 186 9.95 -25.00 -15.24
C PRO A 186 10.45 -24.85 -16.68
N ILE A 187 11.70 -25.28 -16.95
CA ILE A 187 12.30 -25.16 -18.28
C ILE A 187 11.49 -25.90 -19.34
N GLU A 188 10.82 -26.99 -18.97
CA GLU A 188 9.94 -27.77 -19.85
C GLU A 188 8.72 -26.99 -20.35
N ALA A 189 8.27 -26.01 -19.58
CA ALA A 189 7.15 -25.14 -19.98
C ALA A 189 7.50 -24.22 -21.16
N LEU A 190 8.77 -24.09 -21.52
CA LEU A 190 9.20 -23.40 -22.74
C LEU A 190 8.69 -24.07 -24.02
N ARG A 191 8.14 -25.32 -23.96
CA ARG A 191 7.43 -25.94 -25.08
C ARG A 191 6.14 -25.21 -25.42
N ASP A 192 5.51 -24.61 -24.41
CA ASP A 192 4.28 -23.88 -24.55
C ASP A 192 4.50 -22.48 -25.15
N GLU A 193 3.68 -22.15 -26.18
CA GLU A 193 3.79 -20.85 -26.84
C GLU A 193 3.35 -19.69 -25.93
N GLU A 194 2.38 -19.89 -25.04
CA GLU A 194 1.93 -18.84 -24.10
C GLU A 194 3.07 -18.48 -23.14
N THR A 195 3.80 -19.47 -22.64
CA THR A 195 4.98 -19.26 -21.79
C THR A 195 6.07 -18.47 -22.52
N ARG A 196 6.36 -18.84 -23.77
CA ARG A 196 7.34 -18.10 -24.57
C ARG A 196 6.87 -16.68 -24.92
N ALA A 197 5.58 -16.50 -25.20
CA ALA A 197 5.00 -15.18 -25.45
C ALA A 197 5.10 -14.28 -24.23
N LEU A 198 4.84 -14.81 -23.02
CA LEU A 198 5.01 -14.09 -21.74
C LEU A 198 6.47 -13.64 -21.57
N LEU A 199 7.44 -14.53 -21.72
CA LEU A 199 8.84 -14.18 -21.61
C LEU A 199 9.27 -13.16 -22.67
N ARG A 200 8.82 -13.31 -23.94
CA ARG A 200 9.07 -12.30 -24.98
C ARG A 200 8.52 -10.93 -24.60
N ALA A 201 7.31 -10.87 -24.06
CA ALA A 201 6.71 -9.63 -23.61
C ALA A 201 7.54 -8.98 -22.49
N ILE A 202 7.97 -9.72 -21.48
CA ILE A 202 8.85 -9.22 -20.42
C ILE A 202 10.17 -8.66 -20.99
N TRP A 203 10.70 -9.32 -22.02
CA TRP A 203 11.96 -8.89 -22.69
C TRP A 203 11.80 -7.67 -23.58
N ALA A 204 10.71 -7.55 -24.34
CA ALA A 204 10.55 -6.58 -25.42
C ALA A 204 9.54 -5.48 -25.13
N ASP A 205 8.44 -5.80 -24.46
CA ASP A 205 7.34 -4.90 -24.14
C ASP A 205 6.70 -5.27 -22.80
N PRO A 206 7.40 -5.02 -21.68
CA PRO A 206 6.90 -5.36 -20.36
C PRO A 206 5.59 -4.63 -20.00
N ALA A 207 5.26 -3.52 -20.67
CA ALA A 207 4.01 -2.81 -20.48
C ALA A 207 2.79 -3.64 -20.91
N SER A 208 2.92 -4.47 -21.94
CA SER A 208 1.81 -5.33 -22.42
C SER A 208 1.39 -6.40 -21.40
N VAL A 209 2.26 -6.74 -20.48
CA VAL A 209 2.03 -7.73 -19.41
C VAL A 209 2.04 -7.11 -18.01
N ASP A 210 2.03 -5.77 -17.92
CA ASP A 210 1.94 -5.02 -16.67
C ASP A 210 0.52 -5.13 -16.08
N PRO A 211 0.32 -5.84 -14.95
CA PRO A 211 -0.99 -6.00 -14.35
C PRO A 211 -1.61 -4.68 -13.89
N ARG A 212 -0.79 -3.65 -13.61
CA ARG A 212 -1.28 -2.32 -13.21
C ARG A 212 -1.99 -1.61 -14.35
N LEU A 213 -1.48 -1.71 -15.58
CA LEU A 213 -2.11 -1.11 -16.77
C LEU A 213 -3.44 -1.78 -17.08
N LYS A 214 -3.48 -3.11 -17.01
CA LYS A 214 -4.72 -3.89 -17.17
C LYS A 214 -5.74 -3.55 -16.07
N ALA A 215 -5.29 -3.50 -14.82
CA ALA A 215 -6.10 -3.10 -13.70
C ALA A 215 -6.66 -1.68 -13.87
N ALA A 216 -5.84 -0.73 -14.33
CA ALA A 216 -6.26 0.65 -14.58
C ALA A 216 -7.31 0.78 -15.68
N GLU A 217 -7.21 -0.04 -16.75
CA GLU A 217 -8.21 -0.07 -17.82
C GLU A 217 -9.55 -0.62 -17.33
N VAL A 218 -9.54 -1.79 -16.67
CA VAL A 218 -10.74 -2.40 -16.06
C VAL A 218 -11.41 -1.42 -15.11
N THR A 219 -10.62 -0.80 -14.29
CA THR A 219 -11.06 0.20 -13.32
C THR A 219 -11.72 1.41 -13.97
N ARG A 220 -11.15 1.94 -15.06
CA ARG A 220 -11.72 3.07 -15.80
C ARG A 220 -13.07 2.70 -16.40
N ASP A 221 -13.20 1.53 -17.02
CA ASP A 221 -14.47 1.07 -17.59
C ASP A 221 -15.55 0.93 -16.52
N ILE A 222 -15.23 0.33 -15.38
CA ILE A 222 -16.14 0.26 -14.22
C ILE A 222 -16.54 1.67 -13.76
N ALA A 223 -15.57 2.59 -13.66
CA ALA A 223 -15.75 3.98 -13.28
C ALA A 223 -16.77 4.71 -14.14
N GLU A 224 -16.61 4.62 -15.44
CA GLU A 224 -17.51 5.28 -16.40
C GLU A 224 -18.95 4.77 -16.27
N ARG A 225 -19.13 3.45 -16.09
CA ARG A 225 -20.44 2.84 -15.92
C ARG A 225 -21.12 3.27 -14.63
N LEU A 226 -20.40 3.22 -13.53
CA LEU A 226 -20.91 3.64 -12.22
C LEU A 226 -21.20 5.15 -12.17
N SER A 227 -20.41 5.97 -12.88
CA SER A 227 -20.70 7.40 -13.03
C SER A 227 -22.04 7.64 -13.72
N LYS A 228 -22.40 6.85 -14.73
CA LYS A 228 -23.72 6.94 -15.37
C LYS A 228 -24.85 6.59 -14.39
N VAL A 229 -24.68 5.51 -13.63
CA VAL A 229 -25.67 5.08 -12.62
C VAL A 229 -25.81 6.12 -11.52
N GLY A 230 -24.72 6.68 -11.03
CA GLY A 230 -24.74 7.73 -9.99
C GLY A 230 -25.43 9.00 -10.45
N LYS A 231 -25.12 9.50 -11.65
CA LYS A 231 -25.81 10.67 -12.23
C LYS A 231 -27.31 10.43 -12.44
N HIS A 232 -27.69 9.20 -12.78
CA HIS A 232 -29.09 8.82 -12.88
C HIS A 232 -29.77 8.88 -11.51
N LEU A 233 -29.14 8.34 -10.47
CA LEU A 233 -29.65 8.36 -9.09
C LEU A 233 -29.79 9.79 -8.58
N GLU A 234 -28.83 10.67 -8.80
CA GLU A 234 -28.92 12.09 -8.42
C GLU A 234 -30.12 12.78 -9.08
N LYS A 235 -30.26 12.57 -10.39
CA LYS A 235 -31.38 13.13 -11.14
C LYS A 235 -32.74 12.67 -10.62
N GLU A 236 -32.90 11.38 -10.32
CA GLU A 236 -34.13 10.81 -9.79
C GLU A 236 -34.39 11.27 -8.35
N GLN A 237 -33.37 11.40 -7.50
CA GLN A 237 -33.48 11.97 -6.17
C GLN A 237 -34.01 13.41 -6.19
N HIS A 238 -33.45 14.27 -7.04
CA HIS A 238 -33.95 15.64 -7.21
C HIS A 238 -35.41 15.69 -7.69
N ARG A 239 -35.83 14.70 -8.49
CA ARG A 239 -37.21 14.60 -8.99
C ARG A 239 -38.18 14.16 -7.89
N ILE A 240 -37.80 13.18 -7.05
CA ILE A 240 -38.71 12.55 -6.08
C ILE A 240 -38.73 13.32 -4.75
N ARG A 241 -37.59 13.86 -4.31
CA ARG A 241 -37.42 14.54 -3.02
C ARG A 241 -36.63 15.85 -3.17
N PRO A 242 -37.21 16.89 -3.79
CA PRO A 242 -36.46 18.14 -4.02
C PRO A 242 -36.01 18.85 -2.73
N ALA A 243 -36.62 18.54 -1.58
CA ALA A 243 -36.30 19.11 -0.28
C ALA A 243 -35.29 18.26 0.53
N ALA A 244 -34.90 17.07 0.08
CA ALA A 244 -34.05 16.16 0.85
C ALA A 244 -32.56 16.55 0.85
N GLY A 245 -32.14 17.47 -0.04
CA GLY A 245 -30.79 18.06 -0.04
C GLY A 245 -29.66 17.01 0.10
N ALA A 246 -28.76 17.24 1.05
CA ALA A 246 -27.59 16.41 1.32
C ALA A 246 -27.90 14.96 1.73
N LEU A 247 -28.99 14.73 2.48
CA LEU A 247 -29.38 13.39 2.96
C LEU A 247 -29.73 12.40 1.82
N GLY A 248 -30.31 12.88 0.73
CA GLY A 248 -30.65 12.03 -0.42
C GLY A 248 -29.41 11.57 -1.20
N VAL A 249 -28.39 12.41 -1.26
CA VAL A 249 -27.12 12.12 -1.94
C VAL A 249 -26.30 11.09 -1.15
N GLU A 250 -26.35 11.14 0.18
CA GLU A 250 -25.69 10.19 1.06
C GLU A 250 -26.27 8.76 0.90
N ALA A 251 -27.59 8.64 0.92
CA ALA A 251 -28.27 7.35 0.76
C ALA A 251 -27.96 6.72 -0.62
N SER A 252 -27.87 7.51 -1.69
CA SER A 252 -27.50 7.01 -3.02
C SER A 252 -26.04 6.54 -3.11
N ALA A 253 -25.13 7.20 -2.38
CA ALA A 253 -23.74 6.77 -2.27
C ALA A 253 -23.62 5.42 -1.56
N LEU A 254 -24.26 5.28 -0.41
CA LEU A 254 -24.30 4.01 0.34
C LEU A 254 -24.94 2.88 -0.48
N PHE A 255 -25.98 3.18 -1.25
CA PHE A 255 -26.59 2.21 -2.16
C PHE A 255 -25.59 1.70 -3.20
N LEU A 256 -24.87 2.61 -3.88
CA LEU A 256 -23.82 2.23 -4.83
C LEU A 256 -22.69 1.43 -4.17
N MET A 257 -22.27 1.82 -2.98
CA MET A 257 -21.24 1.10 -2.23
C MET A 257 -21.65 -0.35 -1.92
N ARG A 258 -22.91 -0.59 -1.56
CA ARG A 258 -23.44 -1.96 -1.33
C ARG A 258 -23.39 -2.79 -2.60
N LEU A 259 -23.79 -2.22 -3.74
CA LEU A 259 -23.69 -2.90 -5.03
C LEU A 259 -22.24 -3.24 -5.39
N LEU A 260 -21.33 -2.28 -5.22
CA LEU A 260 -19.90 -2.47 -5.46
C LEU A 260 -19.30 -3.57 -4.59
N PHE A 261 -19.66 -3.53 -3.29
CA PHE A 261 -19.21 -4.56 -2.37
C PHE A 261 -19.72 -5.95 -2.77
N CYS A 262 -20.99 -6.07 -3.20
CA CYS A 262 -21.52 -7.36 -3.66
C CYS A 262 -20.80 -7.89 -4.91
N MET A 263 -20.47 -7.02 -5.88
CA MET A 263 -19.69 -7.40 -7.08
C MET A 263 -18.28 -7.88 -6.69
N PHE A 264 -17.60 -7.14 -5.82
CA PHE A 264 -16.31 -7.54 -5.29
C PHE A 264 -16.38 -8.84 -4.49
N ALA A 265 -17.36 -8.95 -3.57
CA ALA A 265 -17.53 -10.11 -2.69
C ALA A 265 -17.74 -11.41 -3.48
N GLU A 266 -18.45 -11.35 -4.62
CA GLU A 266 -18.61 -12.49 -5.50
C GLU A 266 -17.31 -12.93 -6.15
N ASP A 267 -16.55 -12.00 -6.71
CA ASP A 267 -15.29 -12.32 -7.40
C ASP A 267 -14.22 -12.88 -6.45
N VAL A 268 -14.19 -12.41 -5.19
CA VAL A 268 -13.24 -12.94 -4.19
C VAL A 268 -13.77 -14.19 -3.46
N GLY A 269 -14.96 -14.69 -3.80
CA GLY A 269 -15.53 -15.92 -3.24
C GLY A 269 -16.22 -15.76 -1.87
N LEU A 270 -16.53 -14.53 -1.46
CA LEU A 270 -17.35 -14.26 -0.26
C LEU A 270 -18.84 -14.42 -0.54
N LEU A 271 -19.28 -14.15 -1.76
CA LEU A 271 -20.56 -14.60 -2.31
C LEU A 271 -20.32 -15.76 -3.29
N PRO A 272 -21.28 -16.68 -3.43
CA PRO A 272 -21.16 -17.76 -4.39
C PRO A 272 -21.04 -17.25 -5.82
N LYS A 273 -20.20 -17.91 -6.60
CA LYS A 273 -19.89 -17.54 -7.98
C LYS A 273 -21.18 -17.43 -8.82
N ASP A 274 -21.25 -16.37 -9.60
CA ASP A 274 -22.34 -16.05 -10.55
C ASP A 274 -23.73 -15.83 -9.88
N SER A 275 -23.81 -15.70 -8.55
CA SER A 275 -25.07 -15.47 -7.84
C SER A 275 -25.56 -14.03 -7.99
N PHE A 276 -24.72 -13.03 -7.67
CA PHE A 276 -25.06 -11.61 -7.79
C PHE A 276 -25.04 -11.13 -9.23
N LYS A 277 -24.06 -11.56 -10.00
CA LYS A 277 -23.98 -11.32 -11.44
C LYS A 277 -25.18 -11.87 -12.18
N GLY A 278 -25.61 -13.11 -11.87
CA GLY A 278 -26.83 -13.70 -12.41
C GLY A 278 -28.08 -12.89 -12.07
N PHE A 279 -28.19 -12.44 -10.82
CA PHE A 279 -29.26 -11.54 -10.39
C PHE A 279 -29.29 -10.23 -11.18
N LEU A 280 -28.14 -9.59 -11.40
CA LEU A 280 -28.04 -8.36 -12.19
C LEU A 280 -28.40 -8.60 -13.68
N GLU A 281 -27.97 -9.70 -14.26
CA GLU A 281 -28.31 -10.08 -15.63
C GLU A 281 -29.83 -10.29 -15.80
N GLU A 282 -30.45 -11.01 -14.88
CA GLU A 282 -31.89 -11.24 -14.88
C GLU A 282 -32.70 -9.96 -14.66
N SER A 283 -32.21 -9.06 -13.80
CA SER A 283 -32.86 -7.80 -13.43
C SER A 283 -33.13 -6.89 -14.63
N LYS A 284 -32.38 -7.01 -15.74
CA LYS A 284 -32.54 -6.19 -16.95
C LYS A 284 -33.95 -6.33 -17.58
N THR A 285 -34.59 -7.47 -17.41
CA THR A 285 -35.89 -7.78 -17.99
C THR A 285 -37.01 -7.84 -16.95
N ARG A 286 -36.68 -7.72 -15.67
CA ARG A 286 -37.62 -7.81 -14.56
C ARG A 286 -38.19 -6.45 -14.15
N THR A 287 -39.29 -6.48 -13.36
CA THR A 287 -39.95 -5.30 -12.81
C THR A 287 -39.10 -4.62 -11.72
N GLU A 288 -39.37 -3.35 -11.44
CA GLU A 288 -38.75 -2.61 -10.32
C GLU A 288 -39.06 -3.25 -8.97
N GLN A 289 -40.27 -3.82 -8.78
CA GLN A 289 -40.63 -4.53 -7.55
C GLN A 289 -39.74 -5.79 -7.35
N TRP A 290 -39.46 -6.54 -8.43
CA TRP A 290 -38.55 -7.70 -8.39
C TRP A 290 -37.13 -7.27 -8.00
N TRP A 291 -36.63 -6.19 -8.59
CA TRP A 291 -35.35 -5.59 -8.28
C TRP A 291 -35.22 -5.20 -6.79
N ARG A 292 -36.19 -4.43 -6.28
CA ARG A 292 -36.21 -4.01 -4.87
C ARG A 292 -36.23 -5.19 -3.92
N ARG A 293 -37.10 -6.17 -4.20
CA ARG A 293 -37.24 -7.34 -3.34
C ARG A 293 -35.96 -8.17 -3.32
N GLY A 294 -35.32 -8.42 -4.47
CA GLY A 294 -34.11 -9.22 -4.56
C GLY A 294 -32.94 -8.60 -3.79
N LEU A 295 -32.76 -7.27 -3.88
CA LEU A 295 -31.74 -6.58 -3.10
C LEU A 295 -32.06 -6.51 -1.60
N ALA A 296 -33.32 -6.27 -1.23
CA ALA A 296 -33.75 -6.24 0.16
C ALA A 296 -33.50 -7.60 0.84
N ASP A 297 -33.85 -8.68 0.16
CA ASP A 297 -33.64 -10.04 0.66
C ASP A 297 -32.13 -10.33 0.80
N LEU A 298 -31.32 -9.97 -0.20
CA LEU A 298 -29.86 -10.16 -0.16
C LEU A 298 -29.23 -9.43 1.05
N TRP A 299 -29.50 -8.13 1.18
CA TRP A 299 -28.87 -7.32 2.22
C TRP A 299 -29.37 -7.68 3.62
N THR A 300 -30.63 -8.08 3.75
CA THR A 300 -31.19 -8.62 5.01
C THR A 300 -30.50 -9.93 5.38
N SER A 301 -30.31 -10.83 4.41
CA SER A 301 -29.61 -12.10 4.60
C SER A 301 -28.14 -11.88 4.98
N MET A 302 -27.46 -10.93 4.32
CA MET A 302 -26.07 -10.57 4.64
C MET A 302 -25.94 -9.93 6.02
N ASN A 303 -26.96 -9.29 6.54
CA ASN A 303 -26.98 -8.65 7.87
C ASN A 303 -27.50 -9.57 8.99
N SER A 304 -27.90 -10.81 8.71
CA SER A 304 -28.41 -11.73 9.73
C SER A 304 -27.31 -12.55 10.39
N PRO A 305 -27.16 -12.53 11.73
CA PRO A 305 -26.25 -13.40 12.45
C PRO A 305 -26.71 -14.86 12.44
N ASN A 306 -28.00 -15.13 12.19
CA ASN A 306 -28.61 -16.45 12.23
C ASN A 306 -28.46 -17.16 10.86
N GLN A 307 -27.79 -18.30 10.81
CA GLN A 307 -27.59 -19.03 9.56
C GLN A 307 -28.90 -19.40 8.81
N PRO A 308 -30.00 -19.81 9.45
CA PRO A 308 -31.25 -20.10 8.74
C PRO A 308 -31.81 -18.90 7.97
N ASP A 309 -31.58 -17.66 8.43
CA ASP A 309 -32.10 -16.43 7.83
C ASP A 309 -31.23 -15.90 6.69
N ARG A 310 -30.17 -16.61 6.33
CA ARG A 310 -29.20 -16.19 5.32
C ARG A 310 -29.46 -16.76 3.92
N TYR A 311 -30.57 -17.46 3.74
CA TYR A 311 -30.90 -17.97 2.41
C TYR A 311 -31.45 -16.84 1.54
N TRP A 312 -30.74 -16.58 0.45
CA TRP A 312 -31.14 -15.60 -0.57
C TRP A 312 -31.81 -16.30 -1.75
N ALA A 313 -33.12 -16.18 -1.85
CA ALA A 313 -33.95 -16.91 -2.83
C ALA A 313 -33.64 -16.53 -4.29
N PHE A 314 -33.22 -15.29 -4.56
CA PHE A 314 -32.94 -14.81 -5.92
C PHE A 314 -31.60 -15.34 -6.49
N GLY A 315 -30.64 -15.67 -5.64
CA GLY A 315 -29.38 -16.30 -6.00
C GLY A 315 -29.34 -17.80 -5.67
N ASP A 316 -30.43 -18.38 -5.15
CA ASP A 316 -30.55 -19.78 -4.73
C ASP A 316 -29.37 -20.23 -3.84
N THR A 317 -29.02 -19.44 -2.85
CA THR A 317 -27.81 -19.66 -2.07
C THR A 317 -27.92 -19.16 -0.63
N ILE A 318 -27.06 -19.73 0.23
CA ILE A 318 -26.84 -19.22 1.60
C ILE A 318 -25.65 -18.24 1.54
N VAL A 319 -25.88 -16.98 1.91
CA VAL A 319 -24.85 -15.95 1.96
C VAL A 319 -24.16 -15.91 3.32
N ARG A 320 -22.94 -15.40 3.34
CA ARG A 320 -22.20 -15.19 4.59
C ARG A 320 -22.75 -14.00 5.37
N TYR A 321 -22.52 -13.99 6.68
CA TYR A 321 -22.86 -12.86 7.53
C TYR A 321 -21.79 -11.77 7.44
N PHE A 322 -22.21 -10.57 7.10
CA PHE A 322 -21.39 -9.37 7.04
C PHE A 322 -21.90 -8.39 8.09
N ASN A 323 -21.45 -8.52 9.32
CA ASN A 323 -21.80 -7.56 10.36
C ASN A 323 -21.13 -6.22 10.03
N GLY A 324 -21.87 -5.15 10.20
CA GLY A 324 -21.37 -3.80 10.00
C GLY A 324 -22.48 -2.89 9.49
N ASN A 325 -22.29 -1.58 9.62
CA ASN A 325 -23.31 -0.61 9.24
C ASN A 325 -23.66 -0.59 7.75
N LEU A 326 -22.83 -1.24 6.91
CA LEU A 326 -23.04 -1.24 5.46
C LEU A 326 -24.42 -1.80 5.06
N PHE A 327 -24.90 -2.87 5.71
CA PHE A 327 -26.16 -3.54 5.41
C PHE A 327 -27.24 -3.33 6.47
N ALA A 328 -26.94 -2.65 7.58
CA ALA A 328 -27.88 -2.47 8.69
C ALA A 328 -29.07 -1.58 8.34
N ASN A 329 -28.89 -0.62 7.44
CA ASN A 329 -29.93 0.31 7.01
C ASN A 329 -29.93 0.39 5.48
N SER A 330 -30.75 -0.46 4.82
CA SER A 330 -30.70 -0.69 3.37
C SER A 330 -31.80 0.08 2.63
N GLU A 331 -31.57 1.35 2.33
CA GLU A 331 -32.40 2.06 1.36
C GLU A 331 -32.06 1.58 -0.07
N ILE A 332 -33.10 1.21 -0.84
CA ILE A 332 -32.96 0.69 -2.21
C ILE A 332 -33.59 1.67 -3.17
N PHE A 333 -32.84 2.04 -4.19
CA PHE A 333 -33.27 2.94 -5.25
C PHE A 333 -33.70 2.16 -6.50
N ASP A 334 -34.71 2.68 -7.18
CA ASP A 334 -35.09 2.16 -8.47
C ASP A 334 -34.10 2.58 -9.54
N LEU A 335 -33.76 1.63 -10.37
CA LEU A 335 -32.96 1.82 -11.56
C LEU A 335 -33.75 1.33 -12.76
N ASP A 336 -33.75 2.10 -13.83
CA ASP A 336 -34.30 1.63 -15.11
C ASP A 336 -33.50 0.47 -15.71
N ALA A 337 -34.06 -0.19 -16.72
CA ALA A 337 -33.42 -1.33 -17.36
C ALA A 337 -32.05 -1.01 -17.96
N GLY A 338 -31.83 0.22 -18.45
CA GLY A 338 -30.57 0.69 -18.97
C GLY A 338 -29.49 0.78 -17.89
N MET A 339 -29.82 1.34 -16.71
CA MET A 339 -28.90 1.44 -15.59
C MET A 339 -28.57 0.06 -14.98
N ARG A 340 -29.56 -0.83 -14.92
CA ARG A 340 -29.33 -2.24 -14.52
C ARG A 340 -28.43 -2.99 -15.50
N ALA A 341 -28.53 -2.69 -16.80
CA ALA A 341 -27.62 -3.23 -17.79
C ALA A 341 -26.18 -2.73 -17.60
N GLU A 342 -25.96 -1.44 -17.29
CA GLU A 342 -24.62 -0.93 -16.97
C GLU A 342 -24.03 -1.62 -15.73
N LEU A 343 -24.84 -1.86 -14.68
CA LEU A 343 -24.40 -2.61 -13.50
C LEU A 343 -24.04 -4.08 -13.83
N ALA A 344 -24.82 -4.75 -14.67
CA ALA A 344 -24.55 -6.12 -15.08
C ALA A 344 -23.23 -6.24 -15.88
N VAL A 345 -22.95 -5.27 -16.74
CA VAL A 345 -21.66 -5.19 -17.43
C VAL A 345 -20.53 -4.90 -16.45
N ALA A 346 -20.70 -3.99 -15.51
CA ALA A 346 -19.72 -3.72 -14.47
C ALA A 346 -19.42 -4.97 -13.64
N ALA A 347 -20.44 -5.74 -13.23
CA ALA A 347 -20.29 -6.99 -12.48
C ALA A 347 -19.59 -8.11 -13.28
N SER A 348 -19.58 -8.03 -14.62
CA SER A 348 -18.87 -8.99 -15.46
C SER A 348 -17.36 -8.77 -15.54
N ARG A 349 -16.86 -7.66 -15.00
CA ARG A 349 -15.43 -7.34 -14.98
C ARG A 349 -14.69 -8.10 -13.89
N ASP A 350 -13.39 -8.21 -14.02
CA ASP A 350 -12.52 -8.84 -13.02
C ASP A 350 -12.29 -7.90 -11.84
N TRP A 351 -13.08 -8.04 -10.79
CA TRP A 351 -13.01 -7.22 -9.57
C TRP A 351 -11.80 -7.55 -8.69
N LYS A 352 -11.17 -8.72 -8.86
CA LYS A 352 -9.91 -9.05 -8.17
C LYS A 352 -8.77 -8.13 -8.60
N SER A 353 -8.80 -7.71 -9.85
CA SER A 353 -7.82 -6.79 -10.42
C SER A 353 -8.12 -5.32 -10.11
N VAL A 354 -9.34 -4.98 -9.65
CA VAL A 354 -9.71 -3.59 -9.33
C VAL A 354 -8.99 -3.12 -8.08
N GLU A 355 -8.37 -1.95 -8.17
CA GLU A 355 -7.70 -1.33 -7.02
C GLU A 355 -8.72 -0.71 -6.06
N PRO A 356 -8.77 -1.12 -4.78
CA PRO A 356 -9.76 -0.60 -3.81
C PRO A 356 -9.74 0.92 -3.63
N ALA A 357 -8.58 1.57 -3.72
CA ALA A 357 -8.46 3.02 -3.64
C ALA A 357 -9.31 3.78 -4.69
N ILE A 358 -9.64 3.11 -5.77
CA ILE A 358 -10.48 3.66 -6.84
C ILE A 358 -11.94 3.76 -6.45
N PHE A 359 -12.44 2.90 -5.56
CA PHE A 359 -13.81 3.04 -5.04
C PHE A 359 -14.05 4.43 -4.45
N GLY A 360 -13.04 4.97 -3.73
CA GLY A 360 -13.08 6.33 -3.24
C GLY A 360 -13.21 7.36 -4.36
N THR A 361 -12.33 7.30 -5.34
CA THR A 361 -12.30 8.23 -6.46
C THR A 361 -13.57 8.17 -7.30
N LEU A 362 -14.10 6.96 -7.53
CA LEU A 362 -15.34 6.75 -8.27
C LEU A 362 -16.53 7.40 -7.59
N LEU A 363 -16.67 7.16 -6.30
CA LEU A 363 -17.78 7.70 -5.52
C LEU A 363 -17.67 9.23 -5.36
N GLU A 364 -16.47 9.78 -5.22
CA GLU A 364 -16.26 11.21 -5.28
C GLU A 364 -16.62 11.81 -6.65
N GLN A 365 -16.30 11.13 -7.75
CA GLN A 365 -16.62 11.60 -9.10
C GLN A 365 -18.11 11.52 -9.42
N VAL A 366 -18.80 10.53 -8.89
CA VAL A 366 -20.22 10.32 -9.09
C VAL A 366 -21.04 11.36 -8.32
N LEU A 367 -20.58 11.80 -7.15
CA LEU A 367 -21.43 12.44 -6.15
C LEU A 367 -21.23 13.95 -5.94
N SER A 368 -20.30 14.64 -6.61
CA SER A 368 -20.16 16.09 -6.38
C SER A 368 -19.48 16.86 -7.50
N GLY A 369 -20.29 17.50 -8.35
CA GLY A 369 -19.78 18.54 -9.27
C GLY A 369 -19.48 19.88 -8.59
N THR A 370 -20.12 20.22 -7.48
CA THR A 370 -20.07 21.54 -6.83
C THR A 370 -19.25 21.62 -5.55
N ASP A 371 -19.10 20.54 -4.80
CA ASP A 371 -18.45 20.56 -3.49
C ASP A 371 -16.93 20.35 -3.57
N ARG A 372 -16.42 19.73 -4.62
CA ARG A 372 -14.97 19.59 -4.87
C ARG A 372 -14.21 20.90 -4.94
N ALA A 373 -14.80 21.86 -5.65
CA ALA A 373 -14.15 23.16 -5.84
C ALA A 373 -14.06 23.97 -4.55
N LYS A 374 -14.95 23.71 -3.57
CA LYS A 374 -15.00 24.44 -2.30
C LYS A 374 -13.95 23.98 -1.30
N LEU A 375 -13.61 22.69 -1.28
CA LEU A 375 -12.75 22.12 -0.25
C LEU A 375 -11.29 21.89 -0.69
N GLY A 376 -10.96 22.12 -1.98
CA GLY A 376 -9.59 21.87 -2.47
C GLY A 376 -9.17 20.40 -2.46
N ALA A 377 -10.12 19.48 -2.34
CA ALA A 377 -9.87 18.05 -2.36
C ALA A 377 -9.51 17.61 -3.78
N HIS A 378 -8.25 17.24 -3.99
CA HIS A 378 -7.75 16.70 -5.25
C HIS A 378 -7.37 15.23 -5.04
N TYR A 379 -7.77 14.38 -6.00
CA TYR A 379 -7.29 13.01 -6.04
C TYR A 379 -5.76 12.97 -6.11
N THR A 380 -5.16 12.22 -5.20
CA THR A 380 -3.71 12.02 -5.19
C THR A 380 -3.38 10.77 -5.99
N PRO A 381 -2.66 10.88 -7.12
CA PRO A 381 -2.23 9.70 -7.88
C PRO A 381 -1.46 8.72 -7.01
N ARG A 382 -1.66 7.41 -7.24
CA ARG A 382 -1.06 6.33 -6.42
C ARG A 382 0.46 6.47 -6.28
N LEU A 383 1.15 6.92 -7.32
CA LEU A 383 2.60 7.10 -7.29
C LEU A 383 3.04 8.08 -6.19
N TYR A 384 2.31 9.19 -6.00
CA TYR A 384 2.63 10.16 -4.93
C TYR A 384 2.32 9.58 -3.55
N VAL A 385 1.19 8.86 -3.44
CA VAL A 385 0.83 8.17 -2.19
C VAL A 385 1.94 7.19 -1.80
N GLN A 386 2.40 6.36 -2.73
CA GLN A 386 3.46 5.39 -2.50
C GLN A 386 4.78 6.06 -2.12
N ARG A 387 5.16 7.15 -2.80
CA ARG A 387 6.38 7.90 -2.44
C ARG A 387 6.33 8.41 -1.00
N LEU A 388 5.19 8.96 -0.58
CA LEU A 388 5.04 9.45 0.78
C LEU A 388 5.07 8.31 1.79
N VAL A 389 4.33 7.23 1.57
CA VAL A 389 4.31 6.03 2.43
C VAL A 389 5.72 5.43 2.53
N ASN A 390 6.43 5.33 1.40
CA ASN A 390 7.79 4.79 1.39
C ASN A 390 8.73 5.62 2.26
N ALA A 391 8.78 6.92 2.04
CA ALA A 391 9.70 7.79 2.76
C ALA A 391 9.31 8.00 4.23
N THR A 392 8.02 7.91 4.57
CA THR A 392 7.56 8.12 5.95
C THR A 392 7.57 6.82 6.76
N ILE A 393 7.13 5.71 6.18
CA ILE A 393 6.91 4.45 6.88
C ILE A 393 7.92 3.38 6.45
N ALA A 394 8.01 3.11 5.14
CA ALA A 394 8.76 1.96 4.66
C ALA A 394 10.27 2.09 4.94
N ASP A 395 10.87 3.27 4.76
CA ASP A 395 12.30 3.48 5.05
C ASP A 395 12.68 3.14 6.50
N VAL A 396 11.76 3.33 7.45
CA VAL A 396 11.99 2.99 8.86
C VAL A 396 11.81 1.48 9.08
N ILE A 397 10.66 0.95 8.66
CA ILE A 397 10.26 -0.44 8.96
C ILE A 397 11.08 -1.45 8.14
N ASP A 398 11.44 -1.13 6.89
CA ASP A 398 12.33 -1.97 6.08
C ASP A 398 13.71 -2.11 6.73
N GLY A 399 14.24 -1.02 7.33
CA GLY A 399 15.50 -1.09 8.08
C GLY A 399 15.41 -2.06 9.26
N GLU A 400 14.33 -1.98 10.06
CA GLU A 400 14.08 -2.92 11.15
C GLU A 400 13.94 -4.37 10.63
N TRP A 401 13.16 -4.56 9.55
CA TRP A 401 12.93 -5.87 8.95
C TRP A 401 14.21 -6.52 8.43
N GLN A 402 15.06 -5.77 7.72
CA GLN A 402 16.34 -6.27 7.23
C GLN A 402 17.26 -6.70 8.37
N ALA A 403 17.31 -5.94 9.46
CA ALA A 403 18.10 -6.31 10.64
C ALA A 403 17.59 -7.62 11.28
N VAL A 404 16.28 -7.77 11.45
CA VAL A 404 15.65 -8.99 11.99
C VAL A 404 15.89 -10.18 11.07
N ARG A 405 15.74 -10.03 9.76
CA ARG A 405 16.02 -11.10 8.78
C ARG A 405 17.47 -11.56 8.83
N ALA A 406 18.42 -10.62 8.94
CA ALA A 406 19.83 -10.94 9.04
C ALA A 406 20.14 -11.69 10.35
N ALA A 407 19.61 -11.26 11.49
CA ALA A 407 19.78 -11.94 12.78
C ALA A 407 19.15 -13.35 12.78
N ALA A 408 17.92 -13.46 12.28
CA ALA A 408 17.25 -14.76 12.18
C ALA A 408 18.00 -15.76 11.28
N ARG A 409 18.60 -15.25 10.19
CA ARG A 409 19.43 -16.08 9.31
C ARG A 409 20.68 -16.59 10.02
N ILE A 410 21.43 -15.71 10.70
CA ILE A 410 22.62 -16.09 11.46
C ILE A 410 22.26 -17.15 12.52
N ALA A 411 21.15 -16.95 13.25
CA ALA A 411 20.70 -17.92 14.25
C ALA A 411 20.32 -19.27 13.62
N ALA A 412 19.63 -19.27 12.48
CA ALA A 412 19.25 -20.48 11.77
C ALA A 412 20.45 -21.24 11.20
N ASP A 413 21.44 -20.53 10.66
CA ASP A 413 22.70 -21.12 10.16
C ASP A 413 23.52 -21.76 11.29
N ALA A 414 23.41 -21.21 12.51
CA ALA A 414 23.99 -21.80 13.74
C ALA A 414 23.15 -22.96 14.33
N GLY A 415 22.03 -23.34 13.70
CA GLY A 415 21.12 -24.41 14.17
C GLY A 415 20.13 -23.96 15.25
N ASN A 416 20.04 -22.65 15.55
CA ASN A 416 19.19 -22.07 16.59
C ASN A 416 17.85 -21.54 16.01
N ASN A 417 17.06 -22.41 15.40
CA ASN A 417 15.80 -22.03 14.76
C ASN A 417 14.81 -21.36 15.74
N ASP A 418 14.77 -21.79 16.99
CA ASP A 418 13.87 -21.23 18.01
C ASP A 418 14.17 -19.75 18.26
N THR A 419 15.44 -19.36 18.30
CA THR A 419 15.86 -17.96 18.43
C THR A 419 15.45 -17.17 17.19
N ALA A 420 15.70 -17.71 16.00
CA ALA A 420 15.30 -17.07 14.73
C ALA A 420 13.78 -16.85 14.66
N ILE A 421 12.98 -17.82 15.05
CA ILE A 421 11.51 -17.74 15.13
C ILE A 421 11.07 -16.68 16.13
N ALA A 422 11.71 -16.62 17.32
CA ALA A 422 11.38 -15.65 18.36
C ALA A 422 11.65 -14.20 17.90
N ASP A 423 12.77 -13.95 17.22
CA ASP A 423 13.12 -12.63 16.68
C ASP A 423 12.10 -12.16 15.65
N VAL A 424 11.75 -13.03 14.68
CA VAL A 424 10.75 -12.72 13.66
C VAL A 424 9.37 -12.54 14.26
N THR A 425 8.99 -13.35 15.26
CA THR A 425 7.71 -13.21 15.96
C THR A 425 7.62 -11.89 16.72
N THR A 426 8.73 -11.43 17.28
CA THR A 426 8.78 -10.12 17.96
C THR A 426 8.57 -8.97 16.98
N PHE A 427 9.22 -9.00 15.82
CA PHE A 427 8.97 -8.04 14.75
C PHE A 427 7.52 -8.08 14.26
N HIS A 428 6.97 -9.27 14.02
CA HIS A 428 5.58 -9.43 13.59
C HIS A 428 4.59 -8.84 14.61
N ARG A 429 4.83 -9.05 15.92
CA ARG A 429 4.00 -8.45 16.98
C ARG A 429 4.08 -6.92 16.94
N ARG A 430 5.29 -6.35 16.75
CA ARG A 430 5.46 -4.91 16.57
C ARG A 430 4.69 -4.42 15.35
N LEU A 431 4.79 -5.12 14.22
CA LEU A 431 4.06 -4.79 12.99
C LEU A 431 2.54 -4.75 13.23
N ALA A 432 2.01 -5.71 13.99
CA ALA A 432 0.59 -5.81 14.34
C ALA A 432 0.12 -4.71 15.34
N THR A 433 1.04 -4.00 16.00
CA THR A 433 0.71 -2.93 16.96
C THR A 433 0.97 -1.53 16.42
N LEU A 434 1.60 -1.39 15.25
CA LEU A 434 1.83 -0.09 14.62
C LEU A 434 0.53 0.65 14.34
N ARG A 435 0.50 1.94 14.63
CA ARG A 435 -0.64 2.82 14.36
C ARG A 435 -0.25 3.90 13.37
N ILE A 436 -1.02 4.05 12.32
CA ILE A 436 -0.80 5.01 11.24
C ILE A 436 -2.00 5.91 11.13
N LEU A 437 -1.78 7.23 11.21
CA LEU A 437 -2.84 8.23 11.17
C LEU A 437 -2.78 9.02 9.86
N ASP A 438 -3.94 9.17 9.21
CA ASP A 438 -4.17 10.19 8.18
C ASP A 438 -5.21 11.21 8.70
N PRO A 439 -4.80 12.42 9.07
CA PRO A 439 -5.70 13.42 9.65
C PRO A 439 -6.51 14.22 8.60
N ALA A 440 -6.53 13.78 7.36
CA ALA A 440 -7.37 14.26 6.26
C ALA A 440 -7.60 13.12 5.27
N CYS A 441 -8.09 11.98 5.77
CA CYS A 441 -7.98 10.70 5.08
C CYS A 441 -8.81 10.59 3.79
N GLY A 442 -9.77 11.49 3.56
CA GLY A 442 -10.64 11.39 2.41
C GLY A 442 -11.29 10.01 2.35
N THR A 443 -11.16 9.36 1.23
CA THR A 443 -11.64 7.99 0.98
C THR A 443 -10.62 6.90 1.34
N GLY A 444 -9.60 7.22 2.13
CA GLY A 444 -8.67 6.25 2.71
C GLY A 444 -7.50 5.82 1.82
N ASN A 445 -7.18 6.56 0.77
CA ASN A 445 -6.16 6.17 -0.21
C ASN A 445 -4.77 5.97 0.42
N PHE A 446 -4.31 6.88 1.28
CA PHE A 446 -3.02 6.75 1.98
C PHE A 446 -3.02 5.60 2.99
N LEU A 447 -4.10 5.46 3.74
CA LEU A 447 -4.26 4.38 4.71
C LEU A 447 -4.29 3.01 4.00
N TYR A 448 -4.94 2.92 2.85
CA TYR A 448 -4.98 1.70 2.06
C TYR A 448 -3.57 1.27 1.57
N VAL A 449 -2.78 2.20 1.04
CA VAL A 449 -1.40 1.90 0.59
C VAL A 449 -0.51 1.50 1.78
N ALA A 450 -0.68 2.15 2.93
CA ALA A 450 0.00 1.76 4.16
C ALA A 450 -0.42 0.35 4.62
N LEU A 451 -1.71 0.00 4.54
CA LEU A 451 -2.21 -1.33 4.84
C LEU A 451 -1.59 -2.39 3.92
N GLU A 452 -1.56 -2.16 2.61
CA GLU A 452 -0.91 -3.08 1.65
C GLU A 452 0.55 -3.34 2.02
N TYR A 453 1.27 -2.29 2.40
CA TYR A 453 2.66 -2.41 2.83
C TYR A 453 2.81 -3.27 4.10
N LEU A 454 2.00 -3.02 5.14
CA LEU A 454 2.03 -3.82 6.36
C LEU A 454 1.69 -5.29 6.12
N LEU A 455 0.66 -5.57 5.31
CA LEU A 455 0.22 -6.93 4.95
C LEU A 455 1.30 -7.68 4.16
N LYS A 456 2.05 -6.98 3.30
CA LYS A 456 3.19 -7.55 2.58
C LYS A 456 4.27 -8.01 3.55
N LEU A 457 4.70 -7.14 4.47
CA LEU A 457 5.72 -7.49 5.47
C LEU A 457 5.27 -8.62 6.40
N GLU A 458 4.00 -8.63 6.78
CA GLU A 458 3.40 -9.73 7.54
C GLU A 458 3.53 -11.05 6.78
N SER A 459 3.22 -11.07 5.48
CA SER A 459 3.35 -12.26 4.66
C SER A 459 4.79 -12.75 4.58
N GLU A 460 5.77 -11.85 4.45
CA GLU A 460 7.19 -12.19 4.47
C GLU A 460 7.62 -12.78 5.82
N ALA A 461 7.16 -12.21 6.94
CA ALA A 461 7.45 -12.71 8.28
C ALA A 461 6.87 -14.12 8.51
N ILE A 462 5.60 -14.33 8.12
CA ILE A 462 4.94 -15.63 8.20
C ILE A 462 5.68 -16.68 7.35
N GLN A 463 6.07 -16.33 6.12
CA GLN A 463 6.82 -17.23 5.25
C GLN A 463 8.18 -17.61 5.85
N LEU A 464 8.90 -16.65 6.43
CA LEU A 464 10.20 -16.91 7.07
C LEU A 464 10.04 -17.84 8.26
N VAL A 465 9.08 -17.61 9.16
CA VAL A 465 8.81 -18.47 10.32
C VAL A 465 8.39 -19.89 9.88
N THR A 466 7.52 -19.99 8.87
CA THR A 466 7.11 -21.27 8.29
C THR A 466 8.31 -22.02 7.70
N GLY A 467 9.20 -21.32 6.99
CA GLY A 467 10.44 -21.86 6.44
C GLY A 467 11.42 -22.40 7.52
N LEU A 468 11.35 -21.89 8.74
CA LEU A 468 12.12 -22.34 9.90
C LEU A 468 11.45 -23.50 10.67
N GLY A 469 10.24 -23.91 10.25
CA GLY A 469 9.47 -24.97 10.91
C GLY A 469 8.57 -24.49 12.04
N GLY A 470 8.38 -23.17 12.19
CA GLY A 470 7.44 -22.55 13.12
C GLY A 470 6.09 -22.21 12.47
N THR A 471 5.19 -21.64 13.27
CA THR A 471 3.89 -21.14 12.84
C THR A 471 3.66 -19.73 13.34
N LEU A 472 3.09 -18.89 12.50
CA LEU A 472 2.75 -17.53 12.83
C LEU A 472 1.40 -17.19 12.18
N SER A 473 0.44 -16.75 12.99
CA SER A 473 -0.89 -16.38 12.48
C SER A 473 -0.91 -14.92 12.03
N PRO A 474 -1.63 -14.62 10.94
CA PRO A 474 -1.80 -13.24 10.49
C PRO A 474 -2.49 -12.35 11.56
N ALA A 475 -1.91 -11.17 11.86
CA ALA A 475 -2.37 -10.27 12.92
C ALA A 475 -2.54 -8.79 12.48
N VAL A 476 -2.00 -8.39 11.33
CA VAL A 476 -2.21 -7.04 10.78
C VAL A 476 -3.69 -6.85 10.45
N HIS A 477 -4.26 -5.74 10.94
CA HIS A 477 -5.69 -5.49 10.88
C HIS A 477 -6.01 -4.01 10.52
N PRO A 478 -7.11 -3.71 9.80
CA PRO A 478 -7.51 -2.34 9.48
C PRO A 478 -7.63 -1.39 10.67
N ASN A 479 -7.91 -1.88 11.88
CA ASN A 479 -7.99 -1.04 13.09
C ASN A 479 -6.69 -0.31 13.46
N GLN A 480 -5.56 -0.66 12.85
CA GLN A 480 -4.28 0.03 13.01
C GLN A 480 -4.21 1.34 12.21
N LEU A 481 -5.08 1.49 11.21
CA LEU A 481 -5.14 2.62 10.29
C LEU A 481 -6.17 3.62 10.79
N LEU A 482 -5.71 4.76 11.29
CA LEU A 482 -6.53 5.79 11.91
C LEU A 482 -6.82 6.89 10.91
N GLY A 483 -8.06 7.35 10.82
CA GLY A 483 -8.45 8.42 9.90
C GLY A 483 -9.26 9.51 10.58
N LEU A 484 -9.01 10.77 10.20
CA LEU A 484 -9.86 11.89 10.53
C LEU A 484 -10.36 12.51 9.22
N GLU A 485 -11.67 12.66 9.06
CA GLU A 485 -12.29 13.18 7.85
C GLU A 485 -13.53 14.01 8.18
N LEU A 486 -13.60 15.20 7.60
CA LEU A 486 -14.72 16.11 7.79
C LEU A 486 -15.96 15.68 7.00
N ASN A 487 -15.76 15.08 5.84
CA ASN A 487 -16.83 14.58 5.01
C ASN A 487 -17.24 13.18 5.46
N GLU A 488 -18.41 13.07 6.11
CA GLU A 488 -18.96 11.82 6.63
C GLU A 488 -19.01 10.69 5.59
N ARG A 489 -19.30 11.02 4.32
CA ARG A 489 -19.35 10.03 3.23
C ARG A 489 -17.98 9.48 2.90
N ALA A 490 -16.98 10.37 2.82
CA ALA A 490 -15.61 9.97 2.56
C ALA A 490 -15.09 9.08 3.70
N ALA A 491 -15.44 9.38 4.93
CA ALA A 491 -15.11 8.54 6.10
C ALA A 491 -15.67 7.11 5.98
N VAL A 492 -16.96 6.97 5.63
CA VAL A 492 -17.59 5.64 5.42
C VAL A 492 -16.95 4.88 4.24
N ILE A 493 -16.61 5.59 3.17
CA ILE A 493 -15.90 5.00 2.02
C ILE A 493 -14.52 4.51 2.44
N SER A 494 -13.80 5.29 3.25
CA SER A 494 -12.49 4.91 3.79
C SER A 494 -12.55 3.59 4.55
N GLU A 495 -13.55 3.39 5.41
CA GLU A 495 -13.77 2.12 6.10
C GLU A 495 -13.92 0.96 5.11
N LEU A 496 -14.76 1.12 4.10
CA LEU A 496 -14.98 0.06 3.11
C LEU A 496 -13.73 -0.26 2.30
N VAL A 497 -12.99 0.75 1.88
CA VAL A 497 -11.72 0.60 1.13
C VAL A 497 -10.71 -0.21 1.93
N LEU A 498 -10.56 0.08 3.21
CA LEU A 498 -9.67 -0.66 4.11
C LEU A 498 -10.12 -2.13 4.27
N TRP A 499 -11.42 -2.37 4.45
CA TRP A 499 -11.96 -3.73 4.55
C TRP A 499 -11.78 -4.53 3.27
N ILE A 500 -12.10 -3.95 2.10
CA ILE A 500 -11.92 -4.61 0.80
C ILE A 500 -10.45 -4.98 0.59
N GLY A 501 -9.52 -4.06 0.86
CA GLY A 501 -8.09 -4.30 0.74
C GLY A 501 -7.60 -5.44 1.62
N TRP A 502 -8.00 -5.44 2.89
CA TRP A 502 -7.66 -6.47 3.85
C TRP A 502 -8.25 -7.84 3.48
N LEU A 503 -9.54 -7.90 3.14
CA LEU A 503 -10.20 -9.14 2.72
C LEU A 503 -9.57 -9.73 1.46
N ARG A 504 -9.27 -8.89 0.45
CA ARG A 504 -8.60 -9.31 -0.77
C ARG A 504 -7.27 -10.02 -0.45
N HIS A 505 -6.45 -9.39 0.38
CA HIS A 505 -5.16 -9.97 0.78
C HIS A 505 -5.33 -11.27 1.57
N ARG A 506 -6.25 -11.29 2.54
CA ARG A 506 -6.50 -12.47 3.37
C ARG A 506 -7.01 -13.66 2.57
N LEU A 507 -7.98 -13.45 1.70
CA LEU A 507 -8.56 -14.51 0.85
C LEU A 507 -7.55 -15.05 -0.17
N ALA A 508 -6.69 -14.19 -0.71
CA ALA A 508 -5.66 -14.61 -1.66
C ALA A 508 -4.56 -15.45 -1.02
N ASN A 509 -4.15 -15.11 0.22
CA ASN A 509 -2.98 -15.73 0.86
C ASN A 509 -3.34 -16.75 1.96
N TYR A 510 -4.53 -16.63 2.59
CA TYR A 510 -4.94 -17.43 3.74
C TYR A 510 -6.43 -17.81 3.67
N PRO A 511 -6.89 -18.51 2.60
CA PRO A 511 -8.32 -18.79 2.38
C PRO A 511 -8.96 -19.63 3.49
N ASP A 512 -8.21 -20.51 4.13
CA ASP A 512 -8.69 -21.43 5.17
C ASP A 512 -8.81 -20.80 6.57
N VAL A 513 -8.31 -19.57 6.73
CA VAL A 513 -8.26 -18.89 8.04
C VAL A 513 -9.48 -17.96 8.25
N ILE A 514 -10.24 -17.68 7.18
CA ILE A 514 -11.37 -16.76 7.26
C ILE A 514 -12.67 -17.52 7.53
N GLY A 515 -13.24 -17.32 8.74
CA GLY A 515 -14.61 -17.67 9.05
C GLY A 515 -15.64 -16.79 8.35
N ASP A 516 -16.84 -16.60 8.93
CA ASP A 516 -17.79 -15.59 8.45
C ASP A 516 -17.13 -14.21 8.46
N PRO A 517 -17.13 -13.45 7.33
CA PRO A 517 -16.53 -12.13 7.27
C PRO A 517 -17.40 -11.12 8.02
N VAL A 518 -17.29 -11.14 9.35
CA VAL A 518 -17.90 -10.12 10.20
C VAL A 518 -17.09 -8.84 10.00
N LEU A 519 -17.67 -7.84 9.36
CA LEU A 519 -17.05 -6.51 9.19
C LEU A 519 -17.56 -5.58 10.30
N PRO A 520 -16.90 -5.49 11.45
CA PRO A 520 -17.30 -4.53 12.47
C PRO A 520 -17.08 -3.11 11.94
N THR A 521 -17.85 -2.16 12.43
CA THR A 521 -17.57 -0.74 12.21
C THR A 521 -16.15 -0.46 12.68
N LEU A 522 -15.35 0.12 11.80
CA LEU A 522 -14.01 0.56 12.18
C LEU A 522 -14.14 1.74 13.14
N THR A 523 -13.73 1.54 14.38
CA THR A 523 -13.73 2.61 15.41
C THR A 523 -12.54 3.57 15.26
N ASN A 524 -11.72 3.36 14.26
CA ASN A 524 -10.49 4.09 13.97
C ASN A 524 -10.67 5.24 12.96
N ILE A 525 -11.80 5.30 12.26
CA ILE A 525 -12.15 6.47 11.45
C ILE A 525 -13.09 7.37 12.26
N ASN A 526 -12.72 8.65 12.39
CA ASN A 526 -13.43 9.63 13.20
C ASN A 526 -13.78 9.13 14.62
N PHE A 527 -12.90 8.34 15.23
CA PHE A 527 -13.12 7.69 16.55
C PHE A 527 -14.38 6.81 16.60
N GLY A 528 -14.80 6.24 15.46
CA GLY A 528 -15.99 5.42 15.34
C GLY A 528 -17.31 6.22 15.36
N THR A 529 -17.24 7.53 15.22
CA THR A 529 -18.42 8.38 15.04
C THR A 529 -18.81 8.44 13.58
N HIS A 530 -20.11 8.44 13.27
CA HIS A 530 -20.60 8.57 11.90
C HIS A 530 -20.66 10.04 11.43
N GLY A 531 -20.33 10.98 12.30
CA GLY A 531 -20.22 12.41 11.97
C GLY A 531 -18.85 12.79 11.38
N GLY A 532 -18.79 13.89 10.65
CA GLY A 532 -17.54 14.45 10.18
C GLY A 532 -16.67 14.95 11.31
N TYR A 533 -15.34 14.79 11.21
CA TYR A 533 -14.37 15.25 12.19
C TYR A 533 -13.43 16.28 11.59
N ASP A 534 -13.46 17.49 12.11
CA ASP A 534 -12.53 18.55 11.69
C ASP A 534 -11.20 18.38 12.42
N ALA A 535 -10.14 18.06 11.69
CA ALA A 535 -8.84 17.75 12.27
C ALA A 535 -8.09 18.99 12.84
N VAL A 536 -8.48 20.20 12.49
CA VAL A 536 -7.74 21.43 12.86
C VAL A 536 -8.52 22.41 13.73
N LEU A 537 -9.85 22.29 13.76
CA LEU A 537 -10.70 23.17 14.55
C LEU A 537 -11.83 22.41 15.23
N ARG A 538 -11.91 22.52 16.58
CA ARG A 538 -13.01 21.89 17.32
C ARG A 538 -14.36 22.48 16.91
N ARG A 539 -15.32 21.60 16.68
CA ARG A 539 -16.72 21.94 16.40
C ARG A 539 -17.63 21.67 17.58
N THR A 540 -18.73 22.36 17.63
CA THR A 540 -19.82 22.09 18.57
C THR A 540 -20.60 20.84 18.15
N ASP A 541 -21.47 20.35 19.02
CA ASP A 541 -22.36 19.21 18.71
C ASP A 541 -23.32 19.47 17.52
N THR A 542 -23.50 20.74 17.14
CA THR A 542 -24.28 21.16 15.98
C THR A 542 -23.44 21.21 14.69
N GLY A 543 -22.15 20.86 14.74
CA GLY A 543 -21.24 20.88 13.60
C GLY A 543 -20.67 22.25 13.24
N GLU A 544 -21.00 23.31 13.95
CA GLU A 544 -20.48 24.65 13.73
C GLU A 544 -19.12 24.86 14.45
N PRO A 545 -18.24 25.78 14.00
CA PRO A 545 -17.01 26.10 14.70
C PRO A 545 -17.29 26.58 16.13
N ASP A 546 -16.56 26.05 17.12
CA ASP A 546 -16.69 26.50 18.51
C ASP A 546 -16.05 27.88 18.71
N THR A 547 -16.80 28.91 18.35
CA THR A 547 -16.37 30.31 18.42
C THR A 547 -16.18 30.82 19.85
N GLN A 548 -16.83 30.17 20.83
CA GLN A 548 -16.74 30.57 22.24
C GLN A 548 -15.50 30.03 22.89
N ASN A 549 -15.08 28.80 22.51
CA ASN A 549 -13.91 28.15 23.06
C ASN A 549 -13.05 27.55 21.93
N PRO A 550 -12.33 28.39 21.16
CA PRO A 550 -11.52 27.95 20.04
C PRO A 550 -10.39 27.02 20.48
N MET A 551 -10.39 25.79 19.98
CA MET A 551 -9.36 24.80 20.31
C MET A 551 -8.98 23.97 19.09
N ILE A 552 -7.73 23.52 19.06
CA ILE A 552 -7.28 22.47 18.16
C ILE A 552 -7.81 21.14 18.72
N PRO A 553 -8.48 20.29 17.91
CA PRO A 553 -8.97 19.01 18.38
C PRO A 553 -7.83 18.01 18.63
N ASP A 554 -8.14 16.98 19.42
CA ASP A 554 -7.18 15.93 19.70
C ASP A 554 -7.04 14.97 18.52
N TRP A 555 -5.81 14.52 18.29
CA TRP A 555 -5.52 13.45 17.34
C TRP A 555 -5.23 12.15 18.11
N PRO A 556 -5.63 10.99 17.58
CA PRO A 556 -5.27 9.72 18.19
C PRO A 556 -3.76 9.50 18.16
N ALA A 557 -3.23 8.84 19.18
CA ALA A 557 -1.81 8.49 19.23
C ALA A 557 -1.45 7.55 18.06
N ALA A 558 -0.36 7.84 17.38
CA ALA A 558 0.11 7.08 16.22
C ALA A 558 1.63 7.05 16.14
N ASP A 559 2.18 5.97 15.55
CA ASP A 559 3.62 5.84 15.29
C ASP A 559 4.02 6.63 14.03
N PHE A 560 3.11 6.74 13.07
CA PHE A 560 3.32 7.48 11.83
C PHE A 560 2.10 8.33 11.49
N ILE A 561 2.34 9.50 10.89
CA ILE A 561 1.30 10.37 10.34
C ILE A 561 1.59 10.62 8.87
N ILE A 562 0.60 10.39 8.01
CA ILE A 562 0.69 10.58 6.56
C ILE A 562 -0.59 11.26 6.06
N GLY A 563 -0.56 11.92 4.91
CA GLY A 563 -1.79 12.43 4.30
C GLY A 563 -1.59 13.52 3.26
N ASN A 564 -2.71 13.94 2.68
CA ASN A 564 -2.79 15.05 1.72
C ASN A 564 -3.83 16.08 2.20
N PRO A 565 -3.52 16.91 3.20
CA PRO A 565 -4.43 17.92 3.70
C PRO A 565 -4.80 18.96 2.62
N PRO A 566 -5.96 19.65 2.74
CA PRO A 566 -6.41 20.59 1.74
C PRO A 566 -5.51 21.83 1.61
N PHE A 567 -5.28 22.26 0.36
CA PHE A 567 -4.47 23.44 0.01
C PHE A 567 -5.37 24.66 -0.20
N ILE A 568 -5.28 25.62 0.71
CA ILE A 568 -5.96 26.90 0.62
C ILE A 568 -4.97 27.98 1.01
N GLY A 569 -4.62 28.87 0.08
CA GLY A 569 -3.75 29.98 0.39
C GLY A 569 -4.34 30.87 1.49
N GLY A 570 -3.51 31.36 2.42
CA GLY A 570 -3.98 32.13 3.57
C GLY A 570 -4.88 33.32 3.23
N LYS A 571 -4.70 33.92 2.06
CA LYS A 571 -5.55 35.05 1.56
C LYS A 571 -6.96 34.58 1.20
N ASP A 572 -7.13 33.35 0.77
CA ASP A 572 -8.39 32.78 0.26
C ASP A 572 -9.19 32.05 1.35
N LEU A 573 -8.61 31.86 2.53
CA LEU A 573 -9.20 31.06 3.61
C LEU A 573 -10.59 31.59 4.01
N ARG A 574 -10.70 32.90 4.22
CA ARG A 574 -11.99 33.55 4.56
C ARG A 574 -13.04 33.41 3.46
N ALA A 575 -12.61 33.51 2.21
CA ALA A 575 -13.53 33.40 1.08
C ALA A 575 -14.05 31.98 0.87
N LYS A 576 -13.20 30.99 1.12
CA LYS A 576 -13.53 29.57 0.91
C LYS A 576 -14.22 28.91 2.12
N LEU A 577 -13.77 29.21 3.34
CA LEU A 577 -14.27 28.56 4.57
C LEU A 577 -15.20 29.42 5.42
N GLY A 578 -15.34 30.72 5.07
CA GLY A 578 -16.12 31.68 5.85
C GLY A 578 -15.32 32.46 6.88
N GLY A 579 -15.80 33.66 7.22
CA GLY A 579 -15.10 34.56 8.16
C GLY A 579 -15.01 33.99 9.58
N ASP A 580 -16.11 33.44 10.09
CA ASP A 580 -16.19 32.92 11.45
C ASP A 580 -15.27 31.72 11.65
N TYR A 581 -15.21 30.81 10.67
CA TYR A 581 -14.29 29.69 10.69
C TYR A 581 -12.83 30.17 10.73
N ALA A 582 -12.45 31.05 9.79
CA ALA A 582 -11.08 31.53 9.69
C ALA A 582 -10.62 32.26 10.95
N GLU A 583 -11.44 33.16 11.51
CA GLU A 583 -11.09 33.87 12.76
C GLU A 583 -11.01 32.94 13.96
N THR A 584 -11.88 31.93 14.04
CA THR A 584 -11.86 30.93 15.11
C THR A 584 -10.63 30.06 15.03
N LEU A 585 -10.26 29.61 13.82
CA LEU A 585 -9.06 28.82 13.55
C LEU A 585 -7.78 29.57 13.99
N TRP A 586 -7.66 30.84 13.61
CA TRP A 586 -6.48 31.65 13.99
C TRP A 586 -6.38 31.93 15.48
N ARG A 587 -7.52 31.95 16.19
CA ARG A 587 -7.53 32.02 17.66
C ARG A 587 -7.17 30.68 18.30
N ALA A 588 -7.62 29.57 17.71
CA ALA A 588 -7.32 28.22 18.20
C ALA A 588 -5.83 27.87 18.04
N ASN A 589 -5.20 28.31 16.93
CA ASN A 589 -3.78 28.04 16.66
C ASN A 589 -3.00 29.32 16.29
N PRO A 590 -2.57 30.13 17.26
CA PRO A 590 -1.80 31.36 17.01
C PRO A 590 -0.36 31.10 16.53
N ARG A 591 0.15 29.85 16.58
CA ARG A 591 1.49 29.48 16.08
C ARG A 591 1.57 29.55 14.55
N VAL A 592 0.44 29.34 13.85
CA VAL A 592 0.39 29.42 12.41
C VAL A 592 -0.03 30.80 11.96
N PRO A 593 0.82 31.55 11.23
CA PRO A 593 0.48 32.89 10.75
C PRO A 593 -0.78 32.90 9.85
N LYS A 594 -1.59 33.93 9.95
CA LYS A 594 -2.84 34.09 9.16
C LYS A 594 -2.62 34.04 7.64
N SER A 595 -1.42 34.37 7.16
CA SER A 595 -1.04 34.37 5.75
C SER A 595 -0.36 33.06 5.30
N ALA A 596 -0.15 32.11 6.21
CA ALA A 596 0.37 30.78 5.86
C ALA A 596 -0.70 29.96 5.13
N ASP A 597 -0.28 29.00 4.32
CA ASP A 597 -1.18 28.06 3.68
C ASP A 597 -1.93 27.19 4.71
N PHE A 598 -3.15 26.79 4.41
CA PHE A 598 -4.01 26.05 5.32
C PHE A 598 -3.40 24.72 5.75
N VAL A 599 -2.66 24.03 4.87
CA VAL A 599 -1.94 22.79 5.18
C VAL A 599 -1.00 22.93 6.39
N MET A 600 -0.53 24.16 6.67
CA MET A 600 0.37 24.41 7.79
C MET A 600 -0.29 24.19 9.17
N GLN A 601 -1.62 24.13 9.25
CA GLN A 601 -2.33 23.75 10.47
C GLN A 601 -2.08 22.28 10.83
N TRP A 602 -2.13 21.38 9.82
CA TRP A 602 -1.79 19.96 9.99
C TRP A 602 -0.31 19.78 10.28
N TRP A 603 0.54 20.50 9.55
CA TRP A 603 1.98 20.41 9.70
C TRP A 603 2.41 20.85 11.12
N ASP A 604 1.93 21.99 11.62
CA ASP A 604 2.20 22.49 12.98
C ASP A 604 1.72 21.48 14.04
N ARG A 605 0.52 20.90 13.86
CA ARG A 605 -0.02 19.91 14.80
C ARG A 605 0.85 18.65 14.86
N ALA A 606 1.23 18.11 13.71
CA ALA A 606 2.07 16.91 13.63
C ALA A 606 3.47 17.17 14.20
N ALA A 607 4.09 18.31 13.87
CA ALA A 607 5.38 18.70 14.41
C ALA A 607 5.33 18.90 15.94
N HIS A 608 4.25 19.51 16.45
CA HIS A 608 4.05 19.68 17.88
C HIS A 608 3.91 18.33 18.62
N ILE A 609 3.20 17.36 18.01
CA ILE A 609 3.12 16.00 18.55
C ILE A 609 4.50 15.34 18.50
N LEU A 610 5.23 15.45 17.38
CA LEU A 610 6.53 14.79 17.20
C LEU A 610 7.56 15.22 18.26
N VAL A 611 7.63 16.50 18.58
CA VAL A 611 8.60 17.03 19.56
C VAL A 611 8.15 16.90 21.03
N ALA A 612 6.94 16.40 21.28
CA ALA A 612 6.45 16.22 22.64
C ALA A 612 7.25 15.11 23.37
N PRO A 613 7.60 15.26 24.67
CA PRO A 613 8.52 14.35 25.37
C PRO A 613 8.12 12.87 25.34
N ASP A 614 6.83 12.56 25.46
CA ASP A 614 6.32 11.18 25.53
C ASP A 614 5.58 10.75 24.25
N SER A 615 5.85 11.41 23.14
CA SER A 615 5.19 11.11 21.88
C SER A 615 5.61 9.73 21.32
N PRO A 616 4.69 8.88 20.93
CA PRO A 616 5.00 7.66 20.19
C PRO A 616 5.36 7.92 18.72
N LEU A 617 5.11 9.13 18.21
CA LEU A 617 5.28 9.48 16.82
C LEU A 617 6.75 9.41 16.41
N ILE A 618 7.05 8.59 15.42
CA ILE A 618 8.41 8.36 14.89
C ILE A 618 8.68 9.32 13.75
N ARG A 619 7.69 9.48 12.84
CA ARG A 619 7.83 10.28 11.63
C ARG A 619 6.48 10.75 11.12
N PHE A 620 6.42 11.91 10.46
CA PHE A 620 5.25 12.31 9.70
C PHE A 620 5.63 12.84 8.31
N GLY A 621 4.68 12.74 7.37
CA GLY A 621 4.83 13.26 6.03
C GLY A 621 3.51 13.72 5.45
N PHE A 622 3.50 14.88 4.77
CA PHE A 622 2.34 15.40 4.08
C PHE A 622 2.66 15.79 2.64
N VAL A 623 1.72 15.55 1.74
CA VAL A 623 1.74 16.19 0.42
C VAL A 623 1.47 17.68 0.63
N THR A 624 2.26 18.52 -0.01
CA THR A 624 2.12 19.98 0.07
C THR A 624 2.34 20.58 -1.31
N THR A 625 2.05 21.88 -1.45
CA THR A 625 2.40 22.65 -2.64
C THR A 625 3.69 23.44 -2.40
N ASN A 626 4.26 24.06 -3.44
CA ASN A 626 5.41 24.96 -3.32
C ASN A 626 5.17 26.15 -2.38
N SER A 627 3.93 26.37 -1.94
CA SER A 627 3.60 27.39 -0.93
C SER A 627 4.32 27.20 0.39
N ILE A 628 4.77 25.97 0.69
CA ILE A 628 5.55 25.67 1.90
C ILE A 628 6.89 26.42 1.94
N THR A 629 7.47 26.74 0.79
CA THR A 629 8.72 27.50 0.68
C THR A 629 8.53 29.03 0.87
N GLN A 630 7.27 29.49 0.85
CA GLN A 630 6.97 30.91 1.05
C GLN A 630 7.19 31.34 2.50
N THR A 631 7.54 32.60 2.71
CA THR A 631 7.99 33.17 3.99
C THR A 631 7.11 32.78 5.19
N PHE A 632 5.79 32.84 5.05
CA PHE A 632 4.89 32.59 6.20
C PHE A 632 4.76 31.12 6.52
N SER A 633 4.72 30.23 5.53
CA SER A 633 4.71 28.78 5.73
C SER A 633 6.05 28.27 6.25
N ARG A 634 7.17 28.78 5.71
CA ARG A 634 8.52 28.44 6.14
C ARG A 634 8.77 28.79 7.60
N ARG A 635 8.26 29.93 8.11
CA ARG A 635 8.38 30.32 9.54
C ARG A 635 7.79 29.28 10.49
N VAL A 636 6.72 28.58 10.09
CA VAL A 636 6.14 27.52 10.92
C VAL A 636 7.15 26.38 11.06
N ILE A 637 7.79 25.99 9.96
CA ILE A 637 8.81 24.93 9.93
C ILE A 637 10.04 25.35 10.75
N GLU A 638 10.56 26.57 10.52
CA GLU A 638 11.71 27.13 11.23
C GLU A 638 11.50 27.18 12.75
N GLY A 639 10.26 27.30 13.20
CA GLY A 639 9.92 27.29 14.62
C GLY A 639 10.21 25.96 15.33
N TYR A 640 10.26 24.85 14.58
CA TYR A 640 10.54 23.51 15.10
C TYR A 640 11.94 22.99 14.76
N LEU A 641 12.64 23.58 13.77
CA LEU A 641 14.01 23.21 13.48
C LEU A 641 14.95 23.71 14.58
N ALA A 642 15.88 22.88 15.00
CA ALA A 642 16.89 23.26 15.98
C ALA A 642 17.68 24.48 15.48
N LYS A 643 17.76 25.54 16.29
CA LYS A 643 18.73 26.62 16.04
C LYS A 643 20.12 25.99 16.19
N PRO A 644 21.04 26.12 15.19
CA PRO A 644 22.40 25.68 15.40
C PRO A 644 22.93 26.39 16.64
N ASN A 645 23.42 25.62 17.61
CA ASN A 645 24.07 26.16 18.81
C ASN A 645 25.23 27.06 18.34
N PRO A 646 25.30 28.33 18.71
CA PRO A 646 26.47 29.14 18.40
C PRO A 646 27.68 28.46 19.03
N SER A 647 28.64 28.07 18.20
CA SER A 647 29.88 27.44 18.63
C SER A 647 30.52 28.24 19.78
N PRO A 648 30.96 27.64 20.87
CA PRO A 648 31.56 28.39 22.03
C PRO A 648 32.95 28.97 21.74
N LEU A 649 33.43 29.00 20.51
CA LEU A 649 34.75 29.48 20.11
C LEU A 649 34.67 30.58 19.05
N ALA A 650 34.28 31.76 19.43
CA ALA A 650 34.68 32.99 18.77
C ALA A 650 35.13 34.00 19.81
N GLY A 651 36.35 33.76 20.32
CA GLY A 651 37.15 34.81 20.93
C GLY A 651 37.50 35.85 19.87
N GLU A 652 37.47 37.11 20.24
CA GLU A 652 37.74 38.32 19.49
C GLU A 652 38.90 38.19 18.48
N GLY A 653 38.67 38.55 17.22
CA GLY A 653 39.74 38.78 16.26
C GLY A 653 39.35 38.75 14.80
N GLY A 654 39.06 39.91 14.20
CA GLY A 654 39.38 40.21 12.80
C GLY A 654 38.33 39.80 11.78
N GLY A 655 37.77 40.82 11.14
CA GLY A 655 36.83 40.71 10.02
C GLY A 655 37.34 39.85 8.86
N ALA A 656 36.52 38.88 8.55
CA ALA A 656 36.47 38.25 7.21
C ALA A 656 35.02 37.81 6.98
N SER A 657 34.46 38.24 5.88
CA SER A 657 33.15 37.89 5.39
C SER A 657 32.97 36.37 5.35
N ALA A 658 32.00 35.85 6.10
CA ALA A 658 31.59 34.46 6.05
C ALA A 658 31.00 34.15 4.66
N PRO A 659 31.31 33.02 4.06
CA PRO A 659 30.58 32.56 2.87
C PRO A 659 29.15 32.18 3.29
N GLU A 660 28.18 32.74 2.60
CA GLU A 660 26.78 32.32 2.67
C GLU A 660 26.71 30.85 2.36
N GLY A 661 26.40 30.03 3.35
CA GLY A 661 26.07 28.63 3.18
C GLY A 661 24.75 28.54 2.42
N GLU A 662 24.84 28.36 1.12
CA GLU A 662 23.69 27.98 0.28
C GLU A 662 23.20 26.61 0.73
N GLY A 663 22.17 26.64 1.59
CA GLY A 663 21.30 25.47 1.77
C GLY A 663 20.62 25.20 0.43
N TYR A 664 20.84 24.04 -0.14
CA TYR A 664 20.25 23.58 -1.39
C TYR A 664 18.72 23.56 -1.30
N LEU A 665 18.08 24.67 -1.55
CA LEU A 665 16.69 24.76 -2.00
C LEU A 665 16.74 24.94 -3.52
N ALA A 666 16.57 23.84 -4.25
CA ALA A 666 16.50 23.88 -5.70
C ALA A 666 15.37 24.82 -6.14
N LYS A 667 15.69 25.81 -6.97
CA LYS A 667 14.70 26.62 -7.65
C LYS A 667 14.04 25.78 -8.73
N SER A 668 12.78 25.37 -8.52
CA SER A 668 11.94 24.74 -9.54
C SER A 668 10.75 25.62 -9.89
N SER A 669 10.35 25.58 -11.16
CA SER A 669 9.23 26.31 -11.75
C SER A 669 7.87 25.84 -11.24
N PRO A 670 6.80 26.66 -11.30
CA PRO A 670 5.59 26.46 -10.49
C PRO A 670 4.57 25.59 -11.22
N THR A 671 4.50 24.28 -10.95
CA THR A 671 3.31 23.47 -11.29
C THR A 671 3.18 22.12 -10.59
N ASP A 672 4.05 21.68 -9.67
CA ASP A 672 3.94 20.32 -9.14
C ASP A 672 3.91 20.25 -7.62
N GLY A 673 3.11 19.28 -7.09
CA GLY A 673 3.00 19.01 -5.67
C GLY A 673 4.31 18.46 -5.10
N SER A 674 4.73 18.99 -3.96
CA SER A 674 5.94 18.54 -3.24
C SER A 674 5.53 17.74 -2.00
N ALA A 675 6.19 16.62 -1.71
CA ALA A 675 6.05 15.90 -0.45
C ALA A 675 7.08 16.42 0.55
N VAL A 676 6.64 16.78 1.76
CA VAL A 676 7.53 17.17 2.86
C VAL A 676 7.43 16.16 3.97
N ILE A 677 8.57 15.62 4.37
CA ILE A 677 8.70 14.58 5.39
C ILE A 677 9.55 15.13 6.52
N ALA A 678 9.08 14.99 7.73
CA ALA A 678 9.83 15.34 8.92
C ALA A 678 9.97 14.12 9.83
N SER A 679 11.14 13.92 10.40
CA SER A 679 11.40 12.89 11.39
C SER A 679 12.20 13.48 12.56
N GLU A 680 12.10 12.84 13.71
CA GLU A 680 12.93 13.11 14.88
C GLU A 680 14.02 12.05 14.98
N ALA A 681 15.25 12.46 15.15
CA ALA A 681 16.33 11.58 15.53
C ALA A 681 16.32 11.44 17.07
N ARG A 682 15.56 10.47 17.63
CA ARG A 682 15.66 10.08 19.03
C ARG A 682 16.71 9.00 19.16
N GLN A 683 17.71 9.25 19.98
CA GLN A 683 18.50 8.15 20.53
C GLN A 683 17.63 7.43 21.56
N SER A 684 17.18 6.21 21.25
CA SER A 684 16.34 5.42 22.14
C SER A 684 17.10 5.07 23.40
N SER A 685 16.80 5.78 24.49
CA SER A 685 17.11 5.31 25.83
C SER A 685 16.07 4.27 26.24
N GLY A 686 16.45 3.00 26.11
CA GLY A 686 15.98 1.88 26.88
C GLY A 686 14.51 1.56 26.99
N ALA A 687 14.08 0.57 26.29
CA ALA A 687 13.31 -0.60 26.73
C ALA A 687 12.73 -1.39 25.55
N THR A 688 13.55 -2.01 24.75
CA THR A 688 13.22 -3.20 23.97
C THR A 688 14.50 -3.98 23.73
N GLY A 689 14.53 -5.26 24.07
CA GLY A 689 15.71 -6.12 24.05
C GLY A 689 16.22 -6.48 22.66
N LEU A 690 16.69 -5.50 21.90
CA LEU A 690 17.48 -5.70 20.68
C LEU A 690 18.95 -5.40 21.00
N PRO A 691 19.93 -6.07 20.37
CA PRO A 691 21.34 -5.97 20.71
C PRO A 691 21.85 -4.54 20.50
N ARG A 692 22.42 -3.97 21.58
CA ARG A 692 23.06 -2.66 21.60
C ARG A 692 24.40 -2.75 20.91
N PHE A 693 24.61 -1.95 19.87
CA PHE A 693 25.96 -1.58 19.45
C PHE A 693 26.54 -0.52 20.39
N ALA A 694 27.83 -0.69 20.73
CA ALA A 694 28.54 0.00 21.81
C ALA A 694 28.32 1.53 21.85
N ARG A 695 28.00 2.05 23.05
CA ARG A 695 28.00 3.46 23.41
C ARG A 695 29.40 3.94 23.72
N ASN A 696 29.69 5.16 23.29
CA ASN A 696 30.64 6.04 23.97
C ASN A 696 29.83 6.88 24.98
N ASP A 697 30.24 6.79 26.24
CA ASP A 697 29.64 7.54 27.37
C ASP A 697 30.12 8.98 27.30
N ASP A 698 29.26 9.90 26.91
CA ASP A 698 29.32 11.31 27.28
C ASP A 698 27.86 11.79 27.42
N GLU A 699 27.52 12.20 28.66
CA GLU A 699 26.20 12.75 29.05
C GLU A 699 25.99 14.13 28.38
N GLU A 700 25.27 14.16 27.23
CA GLU A 700 24.61 15.38 26.76
C GLU A 700 23.10 15.23 26.89
N GLU A 701 22.46 16.27 27.48
CA GLU A 701 21.01 16.41 27.63
C GLU A 701 20.33 16.18 26.26
N ASP A 702 19.48 15.14 26.17
CA ASP A 702 18.68 14.74 24.98
C ASP A 702 17.68 15.85 24.62
N GLN A 703 18.07 16.84 23.86
CA GLN A 703 17.14 17.73 23.15
C GLN A 703 16.69 17.03 21.84
N ALA A 704 15.41 16.74 21.75
CA ALA A 704 14.79 16.23 20.54
C ALA A 704 14.99 17.20 19.35
N THR A 705 15.62 16.74 18.29
CA THR A 705 15.93 17.55 17.11
C THR A 705 15.06 17.13 15.93
N LEU A 706 14.23 18.05 15.40
CA LEU A 706 13.48 17.83 14.19
C LEU A 706 14.43 17.92 12.97
N SER A 707 14.49 16.86 12.16
CA SER A 707 15.21 16.89 10.88
C SER A 707 14.23 16.85 9.71
N LEU A 708 14.39 17.77 8.76
CA LEU A 708 13.64 17.77 7.51
C LEU A 708 14.34 16.84 6.53
N ILE A 709 13.67 15.72 6.14
CA ILE A 709 14.32 14.68 5.35
C ILE A 709 14.19 14.94 3.86
N LEU A 710 13.13 15.57 3.35
CA LEU A 710 13.08 15.87 1.92
C LEU A 710 11.89 16.75 1.49
N ALA A 711 12.15 17.64 0.50
CA ALA A 711 11.17 18.12 -0.44
C ALA A 711 11.55 17.56 -1.82
N ILE A 712 10.73 16.68 -2.41
CA ILE A 712 10.99 16.17 -3.76
C ILE A 712 10.12 16.98 -4.73
N PRO A 713 10.69 17.82 -5.60
CA PRO A 713 9.99 18.34 -6.75
C PRO A 713 9.87 17.24 -7.80
N ASP A 714 8.68 17.07 -8.35
CA ASP A 714 8.48 16.20 -9.50
C ASP A 714 8.67 17.00 -10.78
N HIS A 715 9.52 16.48 -11.68
CA HIS A 715 9.49 16.84 -13.09
C HIS A 715 8.86 15.66 -13.86
N PRO A 716 7.97 15.95 -14.85
CA PRO A 716 7.34 14.93 -15.68
C PRO A 716 8.33 14.14 -16.52
#